data_5fa6c1ec0ea1c03e5fd56d56851a4fef
#
_entry.id   5fa6c1ec0ea1c03e5fd56d56851a4fef
#
_cell.length_a   1.000
_cell.length_b   1.000
_cell.length_c   1.000
_cell.angle_alpha   90.00
_cell.angle_beta   90.00
_cell.angle_gamma   90.00
#
_symmetry.space_group_name_H-M   'P 1'
#
loop_
_entity.id
_entity.type
_entity.pdbx_description
1 polymer ?
#
loop_
_entity_poly.entity_id
_entity_poly.type
_entity_poly.pdbx_seq_one_letter_code
_entity_poly.pdbx_strand_id
1 'polypeptide(L)'
;MRLWAGLMLASAMPAIAQAQVSTEPAPQAPAPSTAAAPAAATPKAPQGQTTAPTRTQAQPEAEEEGEEAEADVVVTARREPGKVIGDIPPDQQLSPADIRSYGVSSVSDLLTELAPQTTSGRGGSPVILLNGRRIAGFQEIRDLPTEAILRVDIFPEEVALKYGYRADQKVVNFVLRPRFRSLAAEAIGKVPTQGGSAMEQGKLDWLQIRRDKRLSIHTDFSNTSRLTEAERGIIAPRSNASLDGNIVTADPGLAALTGTSPSVVGIPGGLTAAPSLAQLAGSPATSTDVTPYRTLQSAQRQWDANVVYSRNIFDKVSASFNAEVQTTQSNSWNGLPSANLALPAGNPYSPFGAAATVSRLTDAYGPLVQNNTGLTAHFGTVFNGDIGRWRWSVTGAYDRAESRVATDTGLDIAGLQARLNAGDPTANPYGPLDGLGLAARNFARSTSSAGQVDALLNGRVFALPAGDVQASIKVGGQTSDFSSSSTRFGIFQQGDVSRDIVNGQANLDLPIANRDRQVLGAIGDLSLNVNVGADHLSDFGTLTTVGYGANWSPLEGVRVIASWTDQEDAPTAQQLGNPSITTPNVRLFDYVRGTTATITAITGGNPNLLADNRHVMKLGLTLKPWRDHDINLTANYYRINTDDAIASFPTPTAAIEAAFPGRFTRDQAGNLLSVDSRPINFAGTERSQLRWGFNFSKPIKSKIQKELEAFRAGTGPNPFAGMNFPGRRGGDGEGPRREGQGGPVGPGAGGPGAGAGGPGRGPGGGGFRGGGFGGGRGGGGGRIQFAVYHTWTFADRVNIANGGPVLDLLRGDAIGSSGGTSRHQVQVQSGYSNNGIGVRLSGNWQSATRVNGGTPANPQALNFGSLATVDLRLFADLGQRLDLLKAHPWLRGTRVSLSLDNLFNQRQRVTDANGTVPIGYQPGYLDPLGRTVRLSIRKLFF
;
A
#
# COMPACT_ATOMS: atom_id res chain seq x y z
N MET A 1 20.91 38.44 3.46
CA MET A 1 19.59 38.07 3.96
C MET A 1 18.51 38.27 2.89
N ARG A 2 18.81 37.93 1.62
CA ARG A 2 17.91 38.06 0.46
C ARG A 2 18.21 36.98 -0.60
N LEU A 3 18.40 35.71 -0.19
CA LEU A 3 18.74 34.59 -1.10
C LEU A 3 18.01 33.27 -0.71
N TRP A 4 17.01 33.35 0.17
CA TRP A 4 16.27 32.15 0.64
C TRP A 4 14.76 32.20 0.34
N ALA A 5 14.28 33.16 -0.44
CA ALA A 5 12.86 33.25 -0.80
C ALA A 5 12.54 32.73 -2.21
N GLY A 6 13.48 32.17 -2.93
CA GLY A 6 13.32 31.71 -4.31
C GLY A 6 13.28 30.22 -4.54
N LEU A 7 13.32 29.39 -3.49
CA LEU A 7 13.43 27.92 -3.62
C LEU A 7 12.14 27.14 -3.27
N MET A 8 11.01 27.81 -3.18
CA MET A 8 9.72 27.20 -2.80
C MET A 8 8.75 26.96 -3.96
N LEU A 9 9.17 27.11 -5.18
CA LEU A 9 8.33 26.89 -6.35
C LEU A 9 9.17 26.28 -7.46
N ALA A 10 9.19 24.99 -7.53
CA ALA A 10 9.24 24.16 -8.73
C ALA A 10 9.73 22.76 -8.44
N SER A 11 8.85 21.85 -8.75
CA SER A 11 9.01 20.49 -9.31
C SER A 11 9.69 19.45 -8.43
N ALA A 12 9.21 18.32 -8.37
CA ALA A 12 8.50 17.32 -9.13
C ALA A 12 9.00 15.93 -8.80
N MET A 13 8.12 14.99 -8.76
CA MET A 13 8.45 13.62 -8.48
C MET A 13 7.77 12.58 -9.30
N PRO A 14 8.35 11.42 -9.48
CA PRO A 14 7.65 10.25 -9.97
C PRO A 14 7.56 9.08 -9.00
N ALA A 15 6.45 8.34 -9.07
CA ALA A 15 6.37 6.96 -8.63
C ALA A 15 6.24 6.06 -9.86
N ILE A 16 7.10 5.06 -9.97
CA ILE A 16 6.80 3.90 -10.78
C ILE A 16 5.86 3.05 -9.98
N ALA A 17 4.63 2.96 -10.44
CA ALA A 17 3.83 1.80 -10.14
C ALA A 17 4.44 0.61 -10.90
N GLN A 18 5.38 -0.11 -10.30
CA GLN A 18 5.31 -1.53 -10.46
C GLN A 18 3.95 -1.90 -9.86
N ALA A 19 3.04 -2.31 -10.73
CA ALA A 19 1.86 -3.01 -10.32
C ALA A 19 2.28 -4.34 -9.69
N GLN A 20 2.71 -4.28 -8.44
CA GLN A 20 2.35 -5.37 -7.55
C GLN A 20 0.86 -5.17 -7.35
N VAL A 21 0.11 -6.05 -7.97
CA VAL A 21 -1.31 -6.25 -7.68
C VAL A 21 -1.37 -6.68 -6.22
N SER A 22 -1.41 -5.73 -5.32
CA SER A 22 -2.04 -5.94 -4.03
C SER A 22 -3.52 -5.94 -4.35
N THR A 23 -4.09 -7.13 -4.44
CA THR A 23 -5.53 -7.32 -4.42
C THR A 23 -6.02 -6.91 -3.04
N GLU A 24 -6.21 -5.63 -2.85
CA GLU A 24 -7.05 -5.12 -1.78
C GLU A 24 -8.42 -4.89 -2.42
N PRO A 25 -9.48 -5.56 -1.96
CA PRO A 25 -10.82 -5.25 -2.44
C PRO A 25 -11.16 -3.85 -1.95
N ALA A 26 -11.19 -2.90 -2.88
CA ALA A 26 -11.85 -1.64 -2.63
C ALA A 26 -13.34 -1.91 -2.37
N PRO A 27 -13.96 -1.22 -1.42
CA PRO A 27 -15.40 -1.39 -1.17
C PRO A 27 -16.18 -1.01 -2.42
N GLN A 28 -17.10 -1.86 -2.78
CA GLN A 28 -17.91 -1.79 -3.99
C GLN A 28 -19.27 -1.16 -3.70
N ALA A 29 -19.81 -0.49 -4.67
CA ALA A 29 -21.03 0.29 -4.61
C ALA A 29 -22.19 -0.16 -5.53
N PRO A 30 -23.49 0.16 -5.33
CA PRO A 30 -24.66 -0.43 -6.00
C PRO A 30 -25.39 0.41 -7.03
N ALA A 31 -26.40 -0.21 -7.59
CA ALA A 31 -27.33 0.31 -8.57
C ALA A 31 -28.73 0.66 -8.07
N PRO A 32 -29.47 1.45 -8.83
CA PRO A 32 -30.82 1.85 -8.45
C PRO A 32 -31.88 0.91 -9.00
N SER A 33 -32.93 0.68 -8.19
CA SER A 33 -34.19 0.11 -8.64
C SER A 33 -35.23 1.22 -8.77
N THR A 34 -35.75 1.36 -9.96
CA THR A 34 -37.01 2.11 -10.22
C THR A 34 -38.21 1.19 -10.00
N ALA A 35 -39.11 1.53 -9.11
CA ALA A 35 -40.49 1.17 -9.25
C ALA A 35 -41.42 2.05 -8.41
N ALA A 36 -42.46 2.47 -9.05
CA ALA A 36 -43.58 3.30 -8.76
C ALA A 36 -44.25 3.22 -7.39
N ALA A 37 -44.74 4.41 -6.98
CA ALA A 37 -45.73 4.58 -5.92
C ALA A 37 -47.14 4.09 -6.42
N PRO A 38 -48.09 3.83 -5.49
CA PRO A 38 -49.03 4.90 -5.14
C PRO A 38 -49.49 4.99 -3.68
N ALA A 39 -49.64 6.22 -3.29
CA ALA A 39 -50.65 6.92 -2.48
C ALA A 39 -51.42 6.27 -1.30
N ALA A 40 -51.32 7.07 -0.21
CA ALA A 40 -52.38 7.53 0.70
C ALA A 40 -52.97 6.58 1.79
N ALA A 41 -52.74 6.97 3.03
CA ALA A 41 -53.78 7.42 3.97
C ALA A 41 -53.23 7.62 5.39
N THR A 42 -53.30 8.86 5.89
CA THR A 42 -53.32 9.21 7.32
C THR A 42 -54.71 8.90 7.87
N PRO A 43 -54.85 8.58 9.19
CA PRO A 43 -55.24 9.64 10.11
C PRO A 43 -54.72 9.55 11.57
N LYS A 44 -54.51 10.77 12.11
CA LYS A 44 -54.83 11.32 13.42
C LYS A 44 -54.63 10.55 14.73
N ALA A 45 -53.86 11.25 15.59
CA ALA A 45 -53.81 11.10 17.04
C ALA A 45 -55.13 11.38 17.78
N PRO A 46 -55.18 10.97 19.07
CA PRO A 46 -55.53 12.01 20.05
C PRO A 46 -54.59 12.07 21.27
N GLN A 47 -54.57 13.27 21.81
CA GLN A 47 -53.95 13.76 23.05
C GLN A 47 -54.69 13.30 24.30
N GLY A 48 -54.02 13.32 25.45
CA GLY A 48 -54.65 13.30 26.80
C GLY A 48 -53.58 13.08 27.86
N GLN A 49 -53.01 14.10 28.40
CA GLN A 49 -53.09 14.85 29.64
C GLN A 49 -52.69 14.08 30.91
N THR A 50 -51.60 14.56 31.52
CA THR A 50 -51.29 14.97 32.90
C THR A 50 -51.87 14.17 34.09
N THR A 51 -50.95 13.77 34.99
CA THR A 51 -50.89 14.32 36.37
C THR A 51 -49.72 13.71 37.17
N ALA A 52 -48.91 14.58 37.81
CA ALA A 52 -48.11 14.23 39.00
C ALA A 52 -49.02 14.50 40.24
N PRO A 53 -48.76 13.84 41.37
CA PRO A 53 -48.08 14.59 42.44
C PRO A 53 -47.24 13.79 43.46
N THR A 54 -46.30 14.52 44.07
CA THR A 54 -46.01 14.77 45.49
C THR A 54 -45.33 13.73 46.37
N ARG A 55 -44.23 14.18 46.95
CA ARG A 55 -43.43 13.76 48.11
C ARG A 55 -44.25 13.30 49.32
N THR A 56 -43.68 12.32 50.05
CA THR A 56 -43.70 12.36 51.55
C THR A 56 -42.46 11.60 52.10
N GLN A 57 -41.76 12.24 53.04
CA GLN A 57 -40.73 11.70 53.89
C GLN A 57 -41.34 10.92 55.05
N ALA A 58 -40.64 9.88 55.54
CA ALA A 58 -40.47 9.61 56.97
C ALA A 58 -39.48 8.43 57.18
N GLN A 59 -38.47 8.71 57.99
CA GLN A 59 -37.74 7.72 58.82
C GLN A 59 -38.47 7.62 60.16
N PRO A 60 -38.29 6.60 61.07
CA PRO A 60 -37.00 6.15 61.60
C PRO A 60 -36.88 4.63 62.02
N GLU A 61 -35.63 4.23 62.20
CA GLU A 61 -35.06 3.31 63.21
C GLU A 61 -35.70 1.95 63.58
N ALA A 62 -34.91 0.86 63.39
CA ALA A 62 -34.65 -0.13 64.45
C ALA A 62 -33.43 -0.99 64.06
N GLU A 63 -32.54 -1.17 65.03
CA GLU A 63 -31.38 -2.01 65.10
C GLU A 63 -31.79 -3.48 65.03
N GLU A 64 -30.94 -4.33 64.39
CA GLU A 64 -30.60 -5.65 64.92
C GLU A 64 -29.34 -6.22 64.19
N GLU A 65 -28.65 -7.01 64.96
CA GLU A 65 -27.30 -7.53 64.89
C GLU A 65 -26.93 -8.45 63.69
N GLY A 66 -25.69 -8.29 63.20
CA GLY A 66 -24.67 -9.28 63.04
C GLY A 66 -24.79 -10.44 62.09
N GLU A 67 -24.19 -10.32 60.92
CA GLU A 67 -23.41 -11.40 60.31
C GLU A 67 -22.28 -10.81 59.48
N GLU A 68 -21.04 -11.11 59.89
CA GLU A 68 -19.82 -10.75 59.13
C GLU A 68 -19.81 -11.52 57.78
N ALA A 69 -20.31 -10.85 56.75
CA ALA A 69 -20.08 -11.27 55.36
C ALA A 69 -18.67 -10.82 54.98
N GLU A 70 -17.76 -11.76 54.75
CA GLU A 70 -16.47 -11.52 54.11
C GLU A 70 -16.67 -10.69 52.82
N ALA A 71 -16.25 -9.42 52.93
CA ALA A 71 -16.23 -8.55 51.76
C ALA A 71 -15.23 -9.10 50.74
N ASP A 72 -15.73 -9.80 49.74
CA ASP A 72 -15.01 -10.21 48.55
C ASP A 72 -14.40 -8.95 47.92
N VAL A 73 -13.10 -8.74 48.14
CA VAL A 73 -12.34 -7.62 47.55
C VAL A 73 -12.26 -7.91 46.08
N VAL A 74 -13.26 -7.51 45.34
CA VAL A 74 -13.25 -7.48 43.88
C VAL A 74 -12.16 -6.48 43.47
N VAL A 75 -10.94 -6.96 43.30
CA VAL A 75 -9.85 -6.23 42.65
C VAL A 75 -10.27 -6.07 41.18
N THR A 76 -11.00 -5.01 40.87
CA THR A 76 -11.22 -4.56 39.50
C THR A 76 -9.87 -4.14 38.95
N ALA A 77 -9.15 -5.08 38.35
CA ALA A 77 -7.92 -4.82 37.63
C ALA A 77 -8.22 -3.70 36.61
N ARG A 78 -7.58 -2.56 36.77
CA ARG A 78 -7.74 -1.38 35.91
C ARG A 78 -7.36 -1.82 34.50
N ARG A 79 -8.35 -1.96 33.63
CA ARG A 79 -8.19 -2.43 32.25
C ARG A 79 -7.12 -1.58 31.58
N GLU A 80 -6.06 -2.23 31.05
CA GLU A 80 -5.01 -1.50 30.33
C GLU A 80 -5.61 -0.73 29.15
N PRO A 81 -5.29 0.58 29.00
CA PRO A 81 -5.81 1.36 27.88
C PRO A 81 -5.39 0.73 26.55
N GLY A 82 -6.35 0.56 25.64
CA GLY A 82 -6.10 0.06 24.28
C GLY A 82 -5.90 -1.46 24.18
N LYS A 83 -6.31 -2.25 25.19
CA LYS A 83 -6.25 -3.71 25.13
C LYS A 83 -7.17 -4.25 24.00
N VAL A 84 -6.61 -5.09 23.14
CA VAL A 84 -7.31 -5.83 22.08
C VAL A 84 -8.20 -6.91 22.70
N ILE A 85 -9.26 -7.31 22.02
CA ILE A 85 -10.22 -8.31 22.47
C ILE A 85 -9.60 -9.71 22.38
N GLY A 86 -9.84 -10.54 23.42
CA GLY A 86 -9.41 -11.92 23.49
C GLY A 86 -8.12 -12.11 24.28
N ASP A 87 -7.69 -13.37 24.37
CA ASP A 87 -6.57 -13.80 25.22
C ASP A 87 -5.30 -14.11 24.41
N ILE A 88 -5.32 -13.93 23.07
CA ILE A 88 -4.14 -14.11 22.22
C ILE A 88 -3.18 -12.94 22.47
N PRO A 89 -1.99 -13.18 23.03
CA PRO A 89 -1.00 -12.11 23.23
C PRO A 89 -0.40 -11.67 21.91
N PRO A 90 0.11 -10.42 21.82
CA PRO A 90 0.76 -9.94 20.61
C PRO A 90 2.04 -10.75 20.32
N ASP A 91 2.29 -10.98 19.01
CA ASP A 91 3.56 -11.53 18.53
C ASP A 91 4.70 -10.59 18.89
N GLN A 92 4.45 -9.28 18.75
CA GLN A 92 5.41 -8.23 19.06
C GLN A 92 4.71 -6.99 19.64
N GLN A 93 5.35 -6.33 20.60
CA GLN A 93 4.93 -5.05 21.15
C GLN A 93 6.06 -4.03 21.02
N LEU A 94 5.76 -2.88 20.41
CA LEU A 94 6.72 -1.81 20.21
C LEU A 94 6.46 -0.67 21.21
N SER A 95 7.48 -0.36 22.00
CA SER A 95 7.49 0.80 22.90
C SER A 95 7.74 2.12 22.13
N PRO A 96 7.53 3.31 22.74
CA PRO A 96 7.88 4.57 22.08
C PRO A 96 9.37 4.69 21.72
N ALA A 97 10.26 3.98 22.40
CA ALA A 97 11.68 3.93 22.06
C ALA A 97 11.92 3.10 20.80
N ASP A 98 11.21 1.97 20.67
CA ASP A 98 11.23 1.16 19.45
C ASP A 98 10.74 1.95 18.25
N ILE A 99 9.58 2.59 18.37
CA ILE A 99 8.98 3.40 17.31
C ILE A 99 9.94 4.50 16.84
N ARG A 100 10.58 5.21 17.77
CA ARG A 100 11.58 6.25 17.42
C ARG A 100 12.81 5.69 16.73
N SER A 101 13.21 4.45 17.03
CA SER A 101 14.39 3.81 16.42
C SER A 101 14.23 3.51 14.94
N TYR A 102 12.98 3.53 14.42
CA TYR A 102 12.71 3.43 12.99
C TYR A 102 13.03 4.73 12.23
N GLY A 103 13.09 5.88 12.90
CA GLY A 103 13.45 7.15 12.30
C GLY A 103 12.40 7.70 11.32
N VAL A 104 11.15 7.28 11.46
CA VAL A 104 10.02 7.64 10.59
C VAL A 104 9.11 8.66 11.24
N SER A 105 8.32 9.37 10.42
CA SER A 105 7.55 10.55 10.82
C SER A 105 6.08 10.26 11.06
N SER A 106 5.47 9.34 10.31
CA SER A 106 4.04 9.04 10.33
C SER A 106 3.75 7.58 10.65
N VAL A 107 2.49 7.25 10.92
CA VAL A 107 2.01 5.85 11.04
C VAL A 107 2.18 5.11 9.72
N SER A 108 1.91 5.75 8.59
CA SER A 108 2.10 5.16 7.26
C SER A 108 3.56 4.75 7.02
N ASP A 109 4.51 5.66 7.29
CA ASP A 109 5.93 5.36 7.18
C ASP A 109 6.35 4.22 8.13
N LEU A 110 5.78 4.20 9.36
CA LEU A 110 6.07 3.14 10.34
C LEU A 110 5.55 1.78 9.86
N LEU A 111 4.34 1.70 9.31
CA LEU A 111 3.81 0.45 8.75
C LEU A 111 4.64 -0.05 7.57
N THR A 112 5.13 0.84 6.72
CA THR A 112 6.04 0.48 5.62
C THR A 112 7.32 -0.18 6.16
N GLU A 113 7.91 0.37 7.22
CA GLU A 113 9.08 -0.23 7.87
C GLU A 113 8.76 -1.55 8.59
N LEU A 114 7.54 -1.69 9.09
CA LEU A 114 7.07 -2.91 9.76
C LEU A 114 6.53 -3.96 8.78
N ALA A 115 6.46 -3.67 7.46
CA ALA A 115 5.89 -4.57 6.48
C ALA A 115 6.42 -6.02 6.57
N PRO A 116 7.73 -6.31 6.74
CA PRO A 116 8.21 -7.68 6.89
C PRO A 116 7.64 -8.43 8.10
N GLN A 117 7.16 -7.69 9.12
CA GLN A 117 6.58 -8.22 10.37
C GLN A 117 5.05 -8.25 10.34
N THR A 118 4.42 -7.38 9.56
CA THR A 118 2.96 -7.18 9.51
C THR A 118 2.31 -7.79 8.27
N THR A 119 3.08 -8.08 7.22
CA THR A 119 2.55 -8.77 6.03
C THR A 119 2.26 -10.23 6.36
N SER A 120 1.04 -10.66 6.07
CA SER A 120 0.67 -12.08 6.13
C SER A 120 1.35 -12.86 5.00
N GLY A 121 1.59 -14.16 5.20
CA GLY A 121 2.05 -15.06 4.13
C GLY A 121 1.03 -15.25 3.00
N ARG A 122 -0.22 -14.83 3.21
CA ARG A 122 -1.30 -14.82 2.20
C ARG A 122 -1.28 -13.55 1.34
N GLY A 123 -0.45 -12.55 1.69
CA GLY A 123 -0.51 -11.20 1.12
C GLY A 123 -1.57 -10.35 1.84
N GLY A 124 -1.70 -9.11 1.44
CA GLY A 124 -2.66 -8.17 2.02
C GLY A 124 -2.09 -7.29 3.13
N SER A 125 -2.68 -6.11 3.26
CA SER A 125 -2.36 -5.14 4.31
C SER A 125 -2.91 -5.59 5.66
N PRO A 126 -2.24 -5.26 6.78
CA PRO A 126 -2.75 -5.64 8.09
C PRO A 126 -4.05 -4.92 8.44
N VAL A 127 -4.91 -5.59 9.22
CA VAL A 127 -6.04 -4.93 9.87
C VAL A 127 -5.52 -3.95 10.91
N ILE A 128 -5.98 -2.72 10.84
CA ILE A 128 -5.53 -1.66 11.73
C ILE A 128 -6.59 -1.38 12.80
N LEU A 129 -6.13 -1.34 14.05
CA LEU A 129 -6.94 -0.96 15.19
C LEU A 129 -6.36 0.29 15.85
N LEU A 130 -7.24 1.08 16.46
CA LEU A 130 -6.87 2.25 17.25
C LEU A 130 -7.38 2.09 18.67
N ASN A 131 -6.47 2.09 19.66
CA ASN A 131 -6.80 1.90 21.08
C ASN A 131 -7.64 0.63 21.32
N GLY A 132 -7.37 -0.47 20.58
CA GLY A 132 -8.09 -1.75 20.66
C GLY A 132 -9.50 -1.73 20.09
N ARG A 133 -9.85 -0.74 19.23
CA ARG A 133 -11.16 -0.57 18.60
C ARG A 133 -11.02 -0.46 17.08
N ARG A 134 -12.08 -0.77 16.36
CA ARG A 134 -12.16 -0.57 14.89
C ARG A 134 -12.08 0.90 14.53
N ILE A 135 -11.56 1.18 13.37
CA ILE A 135 -11.51 2.48 12.71
C ILE A 135 -12.36 2.44 11.43
N ALA A 136 -12.76 3.60 10.92
CA ALA A 136 -13.56 3.70 9.70
C ALA A 136 -12.74 3.38 8.43
N GLY A 137 -11.43 3.61 8.47
CA GLY A 137 -10.50 3.34 7.40
C GLY A 137 -9.08 3.70 7.82
N PHE A 138 -8.07 3.25 7.07
CA PHE A 138 -6.66 3.55 7.37
C PHE A 138 -6.36 5.06 7.35
N GLN A 139 -7.09 5.81 6.55
CA GLN A 139 -7.03 7.28 6.46
C GLN A 139 -7.23 7.97 7.83
N GLU A 140 -7.96 7.32 8.74
CA GLU A 140 -8.19 7.85 10.09
C GLU A 140 -6.90 8.01 10.91
N ILE A 141 -5.85 7.21 10.63
CA ILE A 141 -4.61 7.21 11.41
C ILE A 141 -3.34 7.34 10.58
N ARG A 142 -3.42 7.24 9.26
CA ARG A 142 -2.29 7.23 8.31
C ARG A 142 -1.27 8.33 8.60
N ASP A 143 -1.77 9.55 8.83
CA ASP A 143 -0.98 10.77 8.92
C ASP A 143 -0.61 11.15 10.37
N LEU A 144 -0.95 10.28 11.34
CA LEU A 144 -0.61 10.54 12.74
C LEU A 144 0.91 10.52 12.95
N PRO A 145 1.47 11.55 13.61
CA PRO A 145 2.89 11.57 13.92
C PRO A 145 3.26 10.47 14.92
N THR A 146 4.40 9.82 14.69
CA THR A 146 4.89 8.72 15.54
C THR A 146 5.06 9.13 17.01
N GLU A 147 5.27 10.40 17.30
CA GLU A 147 5.36 10.96 18.65
C GLU A 147 4.04 10.90 19.43
N ALA A 148 2.89 10.82 18.74
CA ALA A 148 1.57 10.67 19.34
C ALA A 148 1.29 9.24 19.81
N ILE A 149 2.09 8.26 19.40
CA ILE A 149 1.89 6.85 19.70
C ILE A 149 2.50 6.52 21.07
N LEU A 150 1.77 5.75 21.89
CA LEU A 150 2.21 5.22 23.18
C LEU A 150 2.81 3.82 23.03
N ARG A 151 2.22 2.97 22.19
CA ARG A 151 2.71 1.64 21.81
C ARG A 151 2.06 1.13 20.54
N VAL A 152 2.68 0.14 19.91
CA VAL A 152 2.11 -0.62 18.79
C VAL A 152 2.16 -2.11 19.16
N ASP A 153 1.02 -2.79 19.01
CA ASP A 153 0.91 -4.22 19.28
C ASP A 153 0.62 -4.93 17.94
N ILE A 154 1.43 -5.92 17.57
CA ILE A 154 1.28 -6.72 16.34
C ILE A 154 0.76 -8.10 16.75
N PHE A 155 -0.38 -8.52 16.20
CA PHE A 155 -1.05 -9.78 16.50
C PHE A 155 -1.11 -10.69 15.28
N PRO A 156 -1.26 -12.00 15.49
CA PRO A 156 -1.50 -12.94 14.41
C PRO A 156 -2.88 -12.74 13.76
N GLU A 157 -3.08 -13.36 12.59
CA GLU A 157 -4.25 -13.18 11.72
C GLU A 157 -5.58 -13.61 12.38
N GLU A 158 -5.55 -14.58 13.29
CA GLU A 158 -6.72 -15.10 13.99
C GLU A 158 -7.42 -14.05 14.87
N VAL A 159 -6.70 -13.02 15.28
CA VAL A 159 -7.27 -11.90 16.04
C VAL A 159 -8.20 -11.05 15.16
N ALA A 160 -7.98 -11.01 13.84
CA ALA A 160 -8.83 -10.30 12.89
C ALA A 160 -10.29 -10.78 12.93
N LEU A 161 -10.52 -12.08 13.13
CA LEU A 161 -11.86 -12.67 13.24
C LEU A 161 -12.69 -12.05 14.36
N LYS A 162 -12.07 -11.67 15.48
CA LYS A 162 -12.74 -11.03 16.62
C LYS A 162 -13.24 -9.63 16.32
N TYR A 163 -12.75 -9.04 15.24
CA TYR A 163 -13.14 -7.71 14.75
C TYR A 163 -13.97 -7.76 13.46
N GLY A 164 -14.44 -8.97 13.07
CA GLY A 164 -15.26 -9.16 11.88
C GLY A 164 -14.48 -9.02 10.57
N TYR A 165 -13.16 -9.21 10.60
CA TYR A 165 -12.31 -9.32 9.42
C TYR A 165 -11.95 -10.78 9.14
N ARG A 166 -11.43 -11.07 7.96
CA ARG A 166 -10.96 -12.40 7.57
C ARG A 166 -9.64 -12.76 8.28
N ALA A 167 -9.36 -14.06 8.47
CA ALA A 167 -8.13 -14.55 9.10
C ALA A 167 -6.94 -14.62 8.11
N ASP A 168 -6.86 -13.70 7.16
CA ASP A 168 -5.82 -13.61 6.15
C ASP A 168 -4.88 -12.42 6.36
N GLN A 169 -5.19 -11.55 7.30
CA GLN A 169 -4.46 -10.32 7.59
C GLN A 169 -4.01 -10.28 9.04
N LYS A 170 -2.76 -9.89 9.28
CA LYS A 170 -2.29 -9.61 10.65
C LYS A 170 -3.01 -8.39 11.21
N VAL A 171 -3.05 -8.29 12.54
CA VAL A 171 -3.67 -7.15 13.22
C VAL A 171 -2.60 -6.27 13.84
N VAL A 172 -2.66 -4.97 13.57
CA VAL A 172 -1.77 -3.96 14.17
C VAL A 172 -2.60 -2.95 14.94
N ASN A 173 -2.40 -2.89 16.25
CA ASN A 173 -3.10 -2.00 17.14
C ASN A 173 -2.21 -0.82 17.54
N PHE A 174 -2.61 0.38 17.20
CA PHE A 174 -1.95 1.62 17.61
C PHE A 174 -2.62 2.17 18.86
N VAL A 175 -1.85 2.37 19.93
CA VAL A 175 -2.33 2.99 21.16
C VAL A 175 -1.80 4.40 21.26
N LEU A 176 -2.69 5.40 21.31
CA LEU A 176 -2.30 6.80 21.35
C LEU A 176 -2.08 7.32 22.76
N ARG A 177 -1.31 8.39 22.86
CA ARG A 177 -1.16 9.18 24.10
C ARG A 177 -2.48 9.88 24.41
N PRO A 178 -2.88 9.96 25.69
CA PRO A 178 -4.17 10.58 26.06
C PRO A 178 -4.21 12.11 25.88
N ARG A 179 -3.04 12.74 25.72
CA ARG A 179 -2.89 14.17 25.44
C ARG A 179 -1.66 14.37 24.54
N PHE A 180 -1.90 15.04 23.42
CA PHE A 180 -0.85 15.40 22.48
C PHE A 180 -1.32 16.60 21.64
N ARG A 181 -0.39 17.50 21.29
CA ARG A 181 -0.65 18.61 20.37
C ARG A 181 0.59 18.86 19.56
N SER A 182 0.43 19.03 18.26
CA SER A 182 1.53 19.38 17.36
C SER A 182 1.01 20.04 16.08
N LEU A 183 1.84 20.91 15.53
CA LEU A 183 1.85 21.31 14.14
C LEU A 183 3.16 20.79 13.55
N ALA A 184 3.13 20.03 12.49
CA ALA A 184 4.32 19.55 11.80
C ALA A 184 4.34 20.04 10.35
N ALA A 185 5.52 20.45 9.89
CA ALA A 185 5.79 20.72 8.49
C ALA A 185 6.97 19.84 8.06
N GLU A 186 6.87 19.20 6.90
CA GLU A 186 7.91 18.35 6.35
C GLU A 186 8.14 18.70 4.87
N ALA A 187 9.41 18.85 4.50
CA ALA A 187 9.85 19.00 3.12
C ALA A 187 10.72 17.79 2.75
N ILE A 188 10.45 17.19 1.60
CA ILE A 188 11.12 15.99 1.11
C ILE A 188 11.60 16.26 -0.31
N GLY A 189 12.87 15.96 -0.59
CA GLY A 189 13.43 15.89 -1.93
C GLY A 189 13.99 14.49 -2.19
N LYS A 190 13.78 13.94 -3.38
CA LYS A 190 14.34 12.65 -3.81
C LYS A 190 14.86 12.76 -5.24
N VAL A 191 16.04 12.27 -5.51
CA VAL A 191 16.67 12.29 -6.84
C VAL A 191 17.38 10.97 -7.10
N PRO A 192 17.28 10.41 -8.33
CA PRO A 192 18.14 9.32 -8.74
C PRO A 192 19.57 9.81 -8.90
N THR A 193 20.56 9.00 -8.52
CA THR A 193 21.97 9.41 -8.68
C THR A 193 22.43 9.51 -10.13
N GLN A 194 21.66 8.96 -11.05
CA GLN A 194 21.87 9.08 -12.51
C GLN A 194 21.20 10.32 -13.13
N GLY A 195 20.53 11.15 -12.32
CA GLY A 195 19.80 12.33 -12.81
C GLY A 195 18.50 11.98 -13.56
N GLY A 196 18.06 12.90 -14.42
CA GLY A 196 16.92 12.79 -15.31
C GLY A 196 15.55 12.95 -14.64
N SER A 197 15.47 12.81 -13.33
CA SER A 197 14.23 12.97 -12.58
C SER A 197 14.50 13.55 -11.20
N ALA A 198 13.52 14.25 -10.66
CA ALA A 198 13.58 14.82 -9.31
C ALA A 198 12.24 14.71 -8.60
N MET A 199 12.28 14.66 -7.26
CA MET A 199 11.14 14.55 -6.36
C MET A 199 11.11 15.69 -5.35
N GLU A 200 9.96 16.34 -5.23
CA GLU A 200 9.67 17.30 -4.17
C GLU A 200 8.29 17.01 -3.57
N GLN A 201 8.22 17.02 -2.24
CA GLN A 201 6.97 16.80 -1.51
C GLN A 201 6.94 17.74 -0.30
N GLY A 202 5.81 18.37 -0.06
CA GLY A 202 5.55 19.21 1.10
C GLY A 202 4.35 18.67 1.88
N LYS A 203 4.51 18.47 3.18
CA LYS A 203 3.46 18.00 4.09
C LYS A 203 3.23 19.00 5.20
N LEU A 204 1.96 19.14 5.60
CA LEU A 204 1.56 19.95 6.74
C LEU A 204 0.53 19.18 7.57
N ASP A 205 0.84 18.97 8.84
CA ASP A 205 0.03 18.19 9.77
C ASP A 205 -0.30 19.01 11.00
N TRP A 206 -1.57 19.07 11.36
CA TRP A 206 -2.03 19.59 12.64
C TRP A 206 -2.77 18.52 13.41
N LEU A 207 -2.32 18.22 14.63
CA LEU A 207 -2.91 17.22 15.51
C LEU A 207 -3.14 17.76 16.90
N GLN A 208 -4.36 17.58 17.39
CA GLN A 208 -4.71 17.84 18.77
C GLN A 208 -5.44 16.62 19.37
N ILE A 209 -4.87 16.02 20.41
CA ILE A 209 -5.47 14.94 21.21
C ILE A 209 -5.72 15.49 22.62
N ARG A 210 -6.96 15.44 23.05
CA ARG A 210 -7.39 15.66 24.44
C ARG A 210 -8.17 14.42 24.85
N ARG A 211 -8.11 14.00 26.10
CA ARG A 211 -8.65 12.73 26.63
C ARG A 211 -9.83 12.13 25.84
N ASP A 212 -10.82 12.94 25.50
CA ASP A 212 -12.11 12.61 24.89
C ASP A 212 -12.26 13.08 23.44
N LYS A 213 -11.28 13.81 22.91
CA LYS A 213 -11.34 14.45 21.58
C LYS A 213 -10.02 14.33 20.83
N ARG A 214 -10.11 14.12 19.52
CA ARG A 214 -9.01 14.20 18.57
C ARG A 214 -9.45 15.01 17.36
N LEU A 215 -8.60 15.92 16.92
CA LEU A 215 -8.70 16.58 15.63
C LEU A 215 -7.36 16.48 14.93
N SER A 216 -7.36 15.94 13.72
CA SER A 216 -6.21 15.86 12.83
C SER A 216 -6.57 16.49 11.51
N ILE A 217 -5.68 17.32 10.98
CA ILE A 217 -5.77 17.92 9.64
C ILE A 217 -4.43 17.68 8.98
N HIS A 218 -4.47 17.07 7.82
CA HIS A 218 -3.31 16.77 6.99
C HIS A 218 -3.49 17.33 5.59
N THR A 219 -2.40 17.83 4.98
CA THR A 219 -2.34 18.09 3.55
C THR A 219 -0.94 17.80 3.03
N ASP A 220 -0.90 17.21 1.85
CA ASP A 220 0.31 16.78 1.15
C ASP A 220 0.24 17.23 -0.30
N PHE A 221 1.32 17.78 -0.79
CA PHE A 221 1.49 18.06 -2.21
C PHE A 221 2.80 17.45 -2.70
N SER A 222 2.71 16.64 -3.73
CA SER A 222 3.86 16.06 -4.42
C SER A 222 3.78 16.32 -5.91
N ASN A 223 4.95 16.47 -6.50
CA ASN A 223 5.07 16.82 -7.91
C ASN A 223 6.31 16.16 -8.52
N THR A 224 6.15 15.41 -9.62
CA THR A 224 7.04 14.43 -10.23
C THR A 224 7.53 14.86 -11.61
N SER A 225 8.84 14.89 -11.91
CA SER A 225 9.33 15.10 -13.26
C SER A 225 9.30 13.83 -14.11
N ARG A 226 9.20 14.01 -15.43
CA ARG A 226 9.29 12.91 -16.39
C ARG A 226 10.71 12.37 -16.45
N LEU A 227 10.82 11.07 -16.74
CA LEU A 227 12.06 10.42 -17.10
C LEU A 227 11.88 9.74 -18.44
N THR A 228 12.74 10.05 -19.39
CA THR A 228 12.69 9.50 -20.76
C THR A 228 13.61 8.28 -20.92
N GLU A 229 13.39 7.51 -21.99
CA GLU A 229 14.25 6.38 -22.34
C GLU A 229 15.70 6.84 -22.65
N ALA A 230 15.86 7.97 -23.32
CA ALA A 230 17.16 8.55 -23.63
C ALA A 230 18.00 8.84 -22.37
N GLU A 231 17.38 9.33 -21.29
CA GLU A 231 18.05 9.63 -20.02
C GLU A 231 18.56 8.38 -19.30
N ARG A 232 18.20 7.18 -19.78
CA ARG A 232 18.68 5.87 -19.27
C ARG A 232 19.48 5.10 -20.30
N GLY A 233 19.80 5.71 -21.42
CA GLY A 233 20.58 5.09 -22.49
C GLY A 233 19.90 3.84 -23.05
N ILE A 234 18.59 3.84 -23.11
CA ILE A 234 17.82 2.71 -23.65
C ILE A 234 18.09 2.59 -25.14
N ILE A 235 18.44 1.40 -25.56
CA ILE A 235 18.58 1.06 -27.00
C ILE A 235 17.19 0.74 -27.51
N ALA A 236 16.68 1.55 -28.45
CA ALA A 236 15.39 1.30 -29.08
C ALA A 236 15.45 0.09 -30.04
N PRO A 237 14.37 -0.69 -30.17
CA PRO A 237 14.29 -1.70 -31.25
C PRO A 237 14.34 -1.00 -32.61
N ARG A 238 14.92 -1.67 -33.59
CA ARG A 238 14.91 -1.17 -34.95
C ARG A 238 13.46 -1.02 -35.43
N SER A 239 13.16 0.13 -35.98
CA SER A 239 11.86 0.44 -36.59
C SER A 239 12.06 0.69 -38.09
N ASN A 240 11.10 0.24 -38.88
CA ASN A 240 11.05 0.61 -40.29
C ASN A 240 10.63 2.08 -40.49
N ALA A 241 10.03 2.72 -39.47
CA ALA A 241 9.67 4.13 -39.56
C ALA A 241 10.82 5.02 -39.07
N SER A 242 11.14 6.05 -39.84
CA SER A 242 12.15 7.08 -39.54
C SER A 242 11.64 8.46 -39.96
N LEU A 243 12.28 9.54 -39.53
CA LEU A 243 11.92 10.91 -39.95
C LEU A 243 12.10 11.08 -41.46
N ASP A 244 13.20 10.57 -42.03
CA ASP A 244 13.43 10.58 -43.48
C ASP A 244 12.48 9.63 -44.20
N GLY A 245 12.08 8.56 -43.55
CA GLY A 245 11.18 7.54 -44.07
C GLY A 245 11.88 6.35 -44.75
N ASN A 246 11.23 5.19 -44.70
CA ASN A 246 11.66 3.99 -45.39
C ASN A 246 10.51 3.36 -46.19
N ILE A 247 10.88 2.63 -47.21
CA ILE A 247 9.96 1.81 -48.00
C ILE A 247 10.25 0.36 -47.71
N VAL A 248 9.20 -0.42 -47.42
CA VAL A 248 9.27 -1.88 -47.20
C VAL A 248 8.45 -2.55 -48.31
N THR A 249 9.08 -3.44 -49.06
CA THR A 249 8.41 -4.16 -50.13
C THR A 249 9.02 -5.54 -50.40
N ALA A 250 8.22 -6.50 -50.83
CA ALA A 250 8.68 -7.79 -51.31
C ALA A 250 8.82 -7.81 -52.87
N ASP A 251 8.98 -6.65 -53.50
CA ASP A 251 9.15 -6.52 -54.93
C ASP A 251 10.40 -7.30 -55.42
N PRO A 252 10.25 -8.24 -56.37
CA PRO A 252 11.40 -9.06 -56.87
C PRO A 252 12.48 -8.24 -57.56
N GLY A 253 12.10 -7.13 -58.24
CA GLY A 253 13.07 -6.28 -58.94
C GLY A 253 13.96 -5.51 -57.95
N LEU A 254 13.41 -5.00 -56.86
CA LEU A 254 14.18 -4.36 -55.80
C LEU A 254 15.00 -5.40 -54.99
N ALA A 255 14.40 -6.57 -54.71
CA ALA A 255 15.07 -7.67 -54.03
C ALA A 255 16.33 -8.16 -54.79
N ALA A 256 16.26 -8.20 -56.13
CA ALA A 256 17.42 -8.55 -56.96
C ALA A 256 18.57 -7.52 -56.87
N LEU A 257 18.24 -6.25 -56.62
CA LEU A 257 19.24 -5.17 -56.47
C LEU A 257 19.80 -5.06 -55.01
N THR A 258 18.99 -5.33 -54.04
CA THR A 258 19.37 -5.18 -52.60
C THR A 258 19.89 -6.46 -51.95
N GLY A 259 19.58 -7.62 -52.60
CA GLY A 259 19.90 -8.94 -52.04
C GLY A 259 19.05 -9.37 -50.84
N THR A 260 17.96 -8.65 -50.52
CA THR A 260 17.08 -8.91 -49.39
C THR A 260 15.60 -8.95 -49.80
N SER A 261 14.82 -9.84 -49.17
CA SER A 261 13.35 -9.88 -49.35
C SER A 261 12.67 -10.21 -48.00
N PRO A 262 11.78 -9.35 -47.49
CA PRO A 262 11.46 -8.04 -48.04
C PRO A 262 12.63 -7.06 -47.98
N SER A 263 12.72 -6.19 -49.01
CA SER A 263 13.71 -5.11 -49.04
C SER A 263 13.24 -3.94 -48.17
N VAL A 264 14.14 -3.33 -47.39
CA VAL A 264 13.93 -2.10 -46.66
C VAL A 264 14.93 -1.05 -47.13
N VAL A 265 14.46 0.01 -47.75
CA VAL A 265 15.30 1.06 -48.32
C VAL A 265 14.84 2.45 -47.82
N GLY A 266 15.78 3.41 -47.75
CA GLY A 266 15.48 4.80 -47.40
C GLY A 266 14.76 5.50 -48.54
N ILE A 267 13.99 6.52 -48.21
CA ILE A 267 13.32 7.44 -49.17
C ILE A 267 14.35 8.50 -49.57
N PRO A 268 14.70 8.62 -50.87
CA PRO A 268 15.52 9.72 -51.35
C PRO A 268 14.83 11.08 -51.07
N GLY A 269 15.57 12.08 -50.68
CA GLY A 269 14.98 13.39 -50.35
C GLY A 269 14.42 14.10 -51.60
N GLY A 270 13.31 14.85 -51.41
CA GLY A 270 12.76 15.74 -52.42
C GLY A 270 11.99 15.03 -53.56
N LEU A 271 11.51 13.83 -53.33
CA LEU A 271 10.75 13.07 -54.38
C LEU A 271 9.40 13.74 -54.66
N THR A 272 9.18 14.10 -55.92
CA THR A 272 7.89 14.59 -56.47
C THR A 272 7.23 13.60 -57.42
N ALA A 273 7.90 12.51 -57.76
CA ALA A 273 7.44 11.45 -58.63
C ALA A 273 7.97 10.07 -58.14
N ALA A 274 7.56 8.98 -58.82
CA ALA A 274 8.08 7.65 -58.49
C ALA A 274 9.61 7.59 -58.68
N PRO A 275 10.36 7.11 -57.64
CA PRO A 275 11.81 6.87 -57.79
C PRO A 275 12.08 5.64 -58.64
N SER A 276 13.24 5.54 -59.30
CA SER A 276 13.62 4.31 -59.93
C SER A 276 14.07 3.24 -58.91
N LEU A 277 13.97 1.95 -59.28
CA LEU A 277 14.47 0.88 -58.39
C LEU A 277 15.97 1.00 -58.09
N ALA A 278 16.77 1.52 -59.03
CA ALA A 278 18.19 1.78 -58.85
C ALA A 278 18.46 2.89 -57.80
N GLN A 279 17.66 3.99 -57.87
CA GLN A 279 17.76 5.05 -56.85
C GLN A 279 17.41 4.50 -55.46
N LEU A 280 16.38 3.64 -55.34
CA LEU A 280 15.98 3.06 -54.05
C LEU A 280 17.03 2.05 -53.56
N ALA A 281 17.56 1.23 -54.44
CA ALA A 281 18.62 0.28 -54.06
C ALA A 281 19.91 1.00 -53.56
N GLY A 282 20.18 2.21 -54.08
CA GLY A 282 21.26 3.08 -53.62
C GLY A 282 20.98 3.86 -52.35
N SER A 283 19.72 3.81 -51.80
CA SER A 283 19.33 4.58 -50.60
C SER A 283 19.23 3.63 -49.41
N PRO A 284 20.21 3.62 -48.48
CA PRO A 284 20.18 2.75 -47.33
C PRO A 284 19.03 3.12 -46.40
N ALA A 285 18.47 2.10 -45.74
CA ALA A 285 17.43 2.34 -44.74
C ALA A 285 17.90 3.31 -43.63
N THR A 286 17.08 4.27 -43.30
CA THR A 286 17.34 5.28 -42.25
C THR A 286 16.70 4.86 -40.91
N SER A 287 17.23 5.35 -39.82
CA SER A 287 16.69 5.12 -38.48
C SER A 287 16.64 6.42 -37.69
N THR A 288 15.65 6.56 -36.83
CA THR A 288 15.49 7.72 -35.94
C THR A 288 15.52 7.24 -34.50
N ASP A 289 16.30 7.91 -33.65
CA ASP A 289 16.24 7.67 -32.23
C ASP A 289 14.95 8.29 -31.64
N VAL A 290 14.01 7.42 -31.23
CA VAL A 290 12.74 7.83 -30.64
C VAL A 290 12.77 7.86 -29.11
N THR A 291 13.89 7.52 -28.47
CA THR A 291 14.03 7.41 -27.02
C THR A 291 13.83 8.74 -26.29
N PRO A 292 14.18 9.93 -26.85
CA PRO A 292 13.88 11.21 -26.22
C PRO A 292 12.38 11.53 -26.12
N TYR A 293 11.57 10.91 -26.97
CA TYR A 293 10.11 11.11 -27.09
C TYR A 293 9.30 10.02 -26.36
N ARG A 294 9.97 9.16 -25.60
CA ARG A 294 9.33 8.05 -24.89
C ARG A 294 9.61 8.14 -23.39
N THR A 295 8.55 8.00 -22.62
CA THR A 295 8.59 8.08 -21.16
C THR A 295 8.85 6.70 -20.56
N LEU A 296 9.90 6.56 -19.74
CA LEU A 296 10.06 5.47 -18.79
C LEU A 296 9.22 5.69 -17.55
N GLN A 297 9.05 6.96 -17.16
CA GLN A 297 8.32 7.35 -15.97
C GLN A 297 7.59 8.67 -16.22
N SER A 298 6.28 8.64 -16.03
CA SER A 298 5.38 9.78 -16.27
C SER A 298 5.69 10.95 -15.34
N ALA A 299 5.51 12.18 -15.82
CA ALA A 299 5.35 13.31 -14.92
C ALA A 299 4.05 13.13 -14.11
N GLN A 300 4.10 13.43 -12.80
CA GLN A 300 2.94 13.27 -11.92
C GLN A 300 2.82 14.44 -10.95
N ARG A 301 1.61 14.87 -10.67
CA ARG A 301 1.25 15.78 -9.60
C ARG A 301 0.16 15.15 -8.76
N GLN A 302 0.31 15.26 -7.45
CA GLN A 302 -0.68 14.76 -6.51
C GLN A 302 -0.90 15.79 -5.40
N TRP A 303 -2.15 15.95 -5.02
CA TRP A 303 -2.54 16.69 -3.85
C TRP A 303 -3.49 15.83 -3.03
N ASP A 304 -3.31 15.85 -1.72
CA ASP A 304 -4.09 15.12 -0.73
C ASP A 304 -4.46 16.06 0.43
N ALA A 305 -5.68 15.92 0.91
CA ALA A 305 -6.14 16.60 2.12
C ALA A 305 -7.04 15.64 2.93
N ASN A 306 -6.73 15.46 4.20
CA ASN A 306 -7.44 14.57 5.12
C ASN A 306 -7.78 15.28 6.44
N VAL A 307 -9.02 15.13 6.89
CA VAL A 307 -9.51 15.70 8.16
C VAL A 307 -10.13 14.58 8.97
N VAL A 308 -9.71 14.44 10.23
CA VAL A 308 -10.27 13.45 11.17
C VAL A 308 -10.73 14.16 12.44
N TYR A 309 -11.98 13.94 12.82
CA TYR A 309 -12.55 14.40 14.07
C TYR A 309 -13.09 13.22 14.87
N SER A 310 -12.64 13.07 16.11
CA SER A 310 -13.14 12.02 17.01
C SER A 310 -13.49 12.60 18.37
N ARG A 311 -14.61 12.13 18.94
CA ARG A 311 -15.12 12.57 20.24
C ARG A 311 -15.88 11.45 20.93
N ASN A 312 -15.81 11.40 22.28
CA ASN A 312 -16.76 10.62 23.06
C ASN A 312 -18.09 11.36 23.15
N ILE A 313 -19.18 10.66 22.81
CA ILE A 313 -20.57 11.09 22.96
C ILE A 313 -21.23 10.19 23.99
N PHE A 314 -22.17 10.73 24.78
CA PHE A 314 -22.89 9.98 25.83
C PHE A 314 -21.97 9.19 26.78
N ASP A 315 -20.80 9.72 27.12
CA ASP A 315 -19.77 9.18 28.03
C ASP A 315 -19.22 7.79 27.71
N LYS A 316 -19.98 6.93 27.01
CA LYS A 316 -19.65 5.53 26.73
C LYS A 316 -19.47 5.20 25.26
N VAL A 317 -19.80 6.12 24.36
CA VAL A 317 -19.72 5.92 22.92
C VAL A 317 -18.63 6.82 22.32
N SER A 318 -17.64 6.25 21.68
CA SER A 318 -16.70 7.02 20.88
C SER A 318 -17.17 7.10 19.44
N ALA A 319 -17.25 8.31 18.89
CA ALA A 319 -17.54 8.57 17.49
C ALA A 319 -16.31 9.15 16.81
N SER A 320 -15.98 8.69 15.61
CA SER A 320 -14.93 9.25 14.75
C SER A 320 -15.48 9.46 13.35
N PHE A 321 -15.07 10.56 12.74
CA PHE A 321 -15.40 10.95 11.36
C PHE A 321 -14.12 11.30 10.66
N ASN A 322 -13.94 10.84 9.43
CA ASN A 322 -12.85 11.24 8.57
C ASN A 322 -13.35 11.57 7.17
N ALA A 323 -12.67 12.52 6.53
CA ALA A 323 -12.92 12.92 5.16
C ALA A 323 -11.58 13.18 4.48
N GLU A 324 -11.38 12.57 3.31
CA GLU A 324 -10.18 12.70 2.50
C GLU A 324 -10.56 13.03 1.06
N VAL A 325 -9.76 13.87 0.44
CA VAL A 325 -9.81 14.15 -1.01
C VAL A 325 -8.40 14.09 -1.56
N GLN A 326 -8.22 13.30 -2.62
CA GLN A 326 -6.95 13.19 -3.34
C GLN A 326 -7.16 13.46 -4.82
N THR A 327 -6.29 14.25 -5.42
CA THR A 327 -6.22 14.45 -6.87
C THR A 327 -4.89 13.99 -7.41
N THR A 328 -4.90 13.34 -8.56
CA THR A 328 -3.70 12.89 -9.26
C THR A 328 -3.77 13.30 -10.73
N GLN A 329 -2.67 13.81 -11.26
CA GLN A 329 -2.51 14.10 -12.68
C GLN A 329 -1.20 13.46 -13.13
N SER A 330 -1.25 12.69 -14.22
CA SER A 330 -0.05 12.14 -14.85
C SER A 330 -0.02 12.38 -16.34
N ASN A 331 1.19 12.54 -16.89
CA ASN A 331 1.44 12.80 -18.29
C ASN A 331 2.62 11.94 -18.78
N SER A 332 2.40 11.12 -19.80
CA SER A 332 3.40 10.28 -20.44
C SER A 332 3.51 10.53 -21.95
N TRP A 333 4.68 10.24 -22.49
CA TRP A 333 4.99 10.32 -23.91
C TRP A 333 5.18 8.93 -24.50
N ASN A 334 4.47 8.64 -25.61
CA ASN A 334 4.39 7.33 -26.25
C ASN A 334 5.14 7.27 -27.59
N GLY A 335 6.14 8.10 -27.81
CA GLY A 335 6.93 8.17 -29.05
C GLY A 335 6.37 9.18 -30.05
N LEU A 336 7.03 9.31 -31.20
CA LEU A 336 6.59 10.18 -32.29
C LEU A 336 5.40 9.57 -33.04
N PRO A 337 4.51 10.41 -33.61
CA PRO A 337 3.49 9.97 -34.55
C PRO A 337 4.11 9.34 -35.79
N SER A 338 3.50 8.22 -36.26
CA SER A 338 3.94 7.51 -37.46
C SER A 338 2.87 7.45 -38.52
N ALA A 339 3.27 7.46 -39.78
CA ALA A 339 2.46 7.11 -40.93
C ALA A 339 3.01 5.84 -41.57
N ASN A 340 2.18 4.79 -41.65
CA ASN A 340 2.44 3.58 -42.41
C ASN A 340 1.48 3.55 -43.58
N LEU A 341 1.91 4.08 -44.73
CA LEU A 341 1.10 4.24 -45.91
C LEU A 341 1.25 3.03 -46.82
N ALA A 342 0.16 2.35 -47.07
CA ALA A 342 0.12 1.30 -48.10
C ALA A 342 0.20 1.95 -49.50
N LEU A 343 1.16 1.52 -50.28
CA LEU A 343 1.36 1.97 -51.66
C LEU A 343 1.07 0.81 -52.58
N PRO A 344 -0.12 0.77 -53.21
CA PRO A 344 -0.52 -0.33 -54.13
C PRO A 344 0.40 -0.43 -55.34
N ALA A 345 0.56 -1.62 -55.88
CA ALA A 345 1.17 -1.80 -57.19
C ALA A 345 0.39 -1.02 -58.25
N GLY A 346 1.10 -0.32 -59.16
CA GLY A 346 0.50 0.52 -60.18
C GLY A 346 0.09 1.92 -59.75
N ASN A 347 0.30 2.30 -58.44
CA ASN A 347 0.15 3.69 -58.04
C ASN A 347 1.17 4.56 -58.76
N PRO A 348 0.83 5.83 -59.18
CA PRO A 348 1.75 6.74 -59.87
C PRO A 348 3.08 6.99 -59.17
N TYR A 349 3.14 6.78 -57.85
CA TYR A 349 4.35 6.95 -57.07
C TYR A 349 5.08 5.61 -56.76
N SER A 350 4.52 4.49 -57.22
CA SER A 350 5.09 3.12 -57.00
C SER A 350 5.88 2.66 -58.20
N PRO A 351 7.20 2.43 -58.10
CA PRO A 351 7.98 1.78 -59.14
C PRO A 351 7.87 0.25 -59.06
N PHE A 352 7.09 -0.30 -58.14
CA PHE A 352 7.06 -1.71 -57.77
C PHE A 352 5.99 -2.49 -58.53
N GLY A 353 6.28 -3.70 -58.90
CA GLY A 353 5.29 -4.68 -59.35
C GLY A 353 4.48 -5.31 -58.21
N ALA A 354 4.89 -5.13 -56.95
CA ALA A 354 4.19 -5.57 -55.77
C ALA A 354 3.80 -4.38 -54.87
N ALA A 355 2.89 -4.61 -53.93
CA ALA A 355 2.56 -3.61 -52.95
C ALA A 355 3.76 -3.24 -52.04
N ALA A 356 3.84 -1.99 -51.67
CA ALA A 356 4.89 -1.51 -50.73
C ALA A 356 4.24 -0.77 -49.56
N THR A 357 4.99 -0.62 -48.47
CA THR A 357 4.61 0.21 -47.35
C THR A 357 5.64 1.33 -47.13
N VAL A 358 5.17 2.57 -47.13
CA VAL A 358 5.96 3.76 -46.84
C VAL A 358 5.80 4.05 -45.35
N SER A 359 6.90 3.85 -44.57
CA SER A 359 6.90 4.02 -43.10
C SER A 359 7.69 5.26 -42.72
N ARG A 360 6.99 6.24 -42.13
CA ARG A 360 7.57 7.53 -41.78
C ARG A 360 7.19 7.95 -40.36
N LEU A 361 8.06 8.72 -39.70
CA LEU A 361 7.77 9.46 -38.47
C LEU A 361 7.65 10.94 -38.77
N THR A 362 7.02 11.72 -37.88
CA THR A 362 7.08 13.16 -37.86
C THR A 362 7.28 13.68 -36.45
N ASP A 363 8.06 14.74 -36.31
CA ASP A 363 8.27 15.49 -35.07
C ASP A 363 7.47 16.79 -35.03
N ALA A 364 6.79 17.16 -36.14
CA ALA A 364 6.01 18.37 -36.28
C ALA A 364 4.92 18.58 -35.21
N TYR A 365 4.41 17.48 -34.64
CA TYR A 365 3.37 17.49 -33.60
C TYR A 365 3.91 17.16 -32.23
N GLY A 366 5.23 16.92 -32.09
CA GLY A 366 5.85 16.40 -30.87
C GLY A 366 5.43 14.94 -30.55
N PRO A 367 5.73 14.43 -29.37
CA PRO A 367 5.41 13.07 -28.97
C PRO A 367 3.90 12.88 -28.76
N LEU A 368 3.41 11.67 -29.03
CA LEU A 368 2.07 11.26 -28.66
C LEU A 368 1.92 11.28 -27.14
N VAL A 369 0.88 11.92 -26.63
CA VAL A 369 0.68 12.16 -25.21
C VAL A 369 -0.47 11.30 -24.68
N GLN A 370 -0.27 10.72 -23.49
CA GLN A 370 -1.33 10.17 -22.68
C GLN A 370 -1.43 10.98 -21.38
N ASN A 371 -2.59 11.57 -21.13
CA ASN A 371 -2.93 12.28 -19.91
C ASN A 371 -3.91 11.43 -19.08
N ASN A 372 -3.59 11.25 -17.80
CA ASN A 372 -4.49 10.63 -16.85
C ASN A 372 -4.75 11.58 -15.69
N THR A 373 -6.03 11.78 -15.34
CA THR A 373 -6.47 12.56 -14.18
C THR A 373 -7.35 11.71 -13.30
N GLY A 374 -7.03 11.65 -12.00
CA GLY A 374 -7.78 10.93 -10.99
C GLY A 374 -8.25 11.87 -9.88
N LEU A 375 -9.45 11.62 -9.39
CA LEU A 375 -10.01 12.21 -8.17
C LEU A 375 -10.54 11.08 -7.30
N THR A 376 -10.09 11.02 -6.04
CA THR A 376 -10.68 10.13 -5.03
C THR A 376 -11.19 10.95 -3.88
N ALA A 377 -12.35 10.59 -3.34
CA ALA A 377 -12.92 11.17 -2.14
C ALA A 377 -13.38 10.04 -1.23
N HIS A 378 -13.05 10.13 0.04
CA HIS A 378 -13.43 9.18 1.08
C HIS A 378 -14.12 9.91 2.22
N PHE A 379 -15.21 9.33 2.71
CA PHE A 379 -15.86 9.73 3.94
C PHE A 379 -16.07 8.50 4.80
N GLY A 380 -15.57 8.51 6.03
CA GLY A 380 -15.68 7.41 6.98
C GLY A 380 -16.24 7.84 8.32
N THR A 381 -17.02 6.96 8.95
CA THR A 381 -17.51 7.15 10.31
C THR A 381 -17.46 5.84 11.08
N VAL A 382 -17.15 5.92 12.36
CA VAL A 382 -17.19 4.76 13.25
C VAL A 382 -17.71 5.17 14.63
N PHE A 383 -18.66 4.38 15.12
CA PHE A 383 -19.17 4.45 16.48
C PHE A 383 -18.77 3.19 17.23
N ASN A 384 -18.14 3.34 18.38
CA ASN A 384 -17.74 2.23 19.23
C ASN A 384 -18.28 2.43 20.63
N GLY A 385 -18.84 1.36 21.21
CA GLY A 385 -19.39 1.42 22.55
C GLY A 385 -19.30 0.07 23.27
N ASP A 386 -19.65 0.09 24.55
CA ASP A 386 -19.73 -1.11 25.39
C ASP A 386 -21.15 -1.19 25.99
N ILE A 387 -21.78 -2.38 25.93
CA ILE A 387 -23.09 -2.70 26.56
C ILE A 387 -22.89 -3.92 27.45
N GLY A 388 -22.83 -3.72 28.74
CA GLY A 388 -22.52 -4.76 29.69
C GLY A 388 -21.17 -5.42 29.42
N ARG A 389 -21.19 -6.70 29.02
CA ARG A 389 -19.98 -7.48 28.67
C ARG A 389 -19.70 -7.51 27.16
N TRP A 390 -20.52 -6.86 26.35
CA TRP A 390 -20.42 -6.83 24.91
C TRP A 390 -19.84 -5.50 24.44
N ARG A 391 -18.94 -5.57 23.46
CA ARG A 391 -18.49 -4.43 22.68
C ARG A 391 -19.25 -4.40 21.37
N TRP A 392 -19.60 -3.24 20.93
CA TRP A 392 -20.20 -3.03 19.63
C TRP A 392 -19.46 -1.95 18.86
N SER A 393 -19.47 -2.08 17.55
CA SER A 393 -19.03 -1.03 16.64
C SER A 393 -19.96 -0.97 15.43
N VAL A 394 -20.26 0.24 15.00
CA VAL A 394 -20.93 0.50 13.72
C VAL A 394 -19.97 1.33 12.90
N THR A 395 -19.62 0.83 11.72
CA THR A 395 -18.77 1.55 10.76
C THR A 395 -19.58 1.88 9.53
N GLY A 396 -19.40 3.09 8.98
CA GLY A 396 -19.94 3.51 7.71
C GLY A 396 -18.84 4.15 6.89
N ALA A 397 -18.79 3.89 5.58
CA ALA A 397 -17.89 4.55 4.67
C ALA A 397 -18.58 4.82 3.33
N TYR A 398 -18.14 5.89 2.70
CA TYR A 398 -18.49 6.24 1.33
C TYR A 398 -17.21 6.62 0.58
N ASP A 399 -16.98 5.97 -0.53
CA ASP A 399 -15.83 6.17 -1.41
C ASP A 399 -16.31 6.57 -2.79
N ARG A 400 -15.64 7.54 -3.41
CA ARG A 400 -15.85 7.93 -4.79
C ARG A 400 -14.51 8.09 -5.50
N ALA A 401 -14.36 7.45 -6.66
CA ALA A 401 -13.19 7.56 -7.50
C ALA A 401 -13.60 7.92 -8.93
N GLU A 402 -12.98 8.95 -9.52
CA GLU A 402 -13.10 9.29 -10.92
C GLU A 402 -11.73 9.16 -11.59
N SER A 403 -11.71 8.56 -12.77
CA SER A 403 -10.54 8.48 -13.65
C SER A 403 -10.90 8.96 -15.04
N ARG A 404 -10.02 9.77 -15.65
CA ARG A 404 -10.15 10.25 -17.03
C ARG A 404 -8.81 10.08 -17.72
N VAL A 405 -8.82 9.36 -18.83
CA VAL A 405 -7.65 9.12 -19.66
C VAL A 405 -7.89 9.69 -21.06
N ALA A 406 -6.96 10.47 -21.56
CA ALA A 406 -6.94 10.96 -22.93
C ALA A 406 -5.63 10.53 -23.59
N THR A 407 -5.72 9.81 -24.72
CA THR A 407 -4.56 9.22 -25.40
C THR A 407 -4.54 9.66 -26.86
N ASP A 408 -3.43 10.23 -27.32
CA ASP A 408 -3.17 10.51 -28.73
C ASP A 408 -2.98 9.20 -29.48
N THR A 409 -3.57 9.08 -30.67
CA THR A 409 -3.59 7.82 -31.43
C THR A 409 -2.62 7.79 -32.62
N GLY A 410 -2.12 8.94 -33.08
CA GLY A 410 -1.20 9.07 -34.20
C GLY A 410 -1.65 10.14 -35.20
N LEU A 411 -1.20 10.01 -36.43
CA LEU A 411 -1.59 10.90 -37.55
C LEU A 411 -2.94 10.48 -38.16
N ASP A 412 -3.69 11.43 -38.63
CA ASP A 412 -4.87 11.16 -39.50
C ASP A 412 -4.41 10.91 -40.93
N ILE A 413 -4.12 9.64 -41.24
CA ILE A 413 -3.67 9.21 -42.55
C ILE A 413 -4.81 8.76 -43.45
N ALA A 414 -6.06 8.72 -42.97
CA ALA A 414 -7.17 8.09 -43.68
C ALA A 414 -7.45 8.73 -45.07
N GLY A 415 -7.48 10.05 -45.13
CA GLY A 415 -7.68 10.78 -46.35
C GLY A 415 -6.56 10.58 -47.38
N LEU A 416 -5.29 10.64 -46.91
CA LEU A 416 -4.13 10.37 -47.78
C LEU A 416 -4.11 8.92 -48.25
N GLN A 417 -4.39 7.96 -47.40
CA GLN A 417 -4.43 6.53 -47.76
C GLN A 417 -5.52 6.21 -48.80
N ALA A 418 -6.72 6.83 -48.66
CA ALA A 418 -7.79 6.63 -49.63
C ALA A 418 -7.40 7.16 -51.02
N ARG A 419 -6.74 8.30 -51.08
CA ARG A 419 -6.24 8.86 -52.36
C ARG A 419 -5.10 8.02 -52.96
N LEU A 420 -4.19 7.50 -52.12
CA LEU A 420 -3.16 6.57 -52.59
C LEU A 420 -3.77 5.29 -53.18
N ASN A 421 -4.77 4.72 -52.52
CA ASN A 421 -5.49 3.55 -53.03
C ASN A 421 -6.23 3.78 -54.33
N ALA A 422 -6.71 5.01 -54.54
CA ALA A 422 -7.37 5.42 -55.80
C ALA A 422 -6.39 5.76 -56.92
N GLY A 423 -5.09 5.75 -56.68
CA GLY A 423 -4.06 6.10 -57.66
C GLY A 423 -4.05 7.60 -57.99
N ASP A 424 -4.46 8.48 -57.05
CA ASP A 424 -4.49 9.95 -57.25
C ASP A 424 -3.04 10.46 -57.47
N PRO A 425 -2.73 11.06 -58.60
CA PRO A 425 -1.38 11.56 -58.91
C PRO A 425 -1.00 12.80 -58.09
N THR A 426 -1.93 13.37 -57.34
CA THR A 426 -1.65 14.49 -56.43
C THR A 426 -1.39 14.02 -54.99
N ALA A 427 -1.57 12.74 -54.70
CA ALA A 427 -1.31 12.15 -53.36
C ALA A 427 0.14 11.64 -53.25
N ASN A 428 1.07 12.53 -52.91
CA ASN A 428 2.47 12.16 -52.77
C ASN A 428 2.76 11.51 -51.41
N PRO A 429 3.11 10.18 -51.33
CA PRO A 429 3.39 9.50 -50.07
C PRO A 429 4.77 9.93 -49.49
N TYR A 430 5.60 10.58 -50.30
CA TYR A 430 6.96 11.04 -49.93
C TYR A 430 6.96 12.51 -49.50
N GLY A 431 5.85 13.20 -49.65
CA GLY A 431 5.67 14.62 -49.30
C GLY A 431 5.64 14.87 -47.81
N PRO A 432 5.58 16.14 -47.32
CA PRO A 432 5.53 16.48 -45.92
C PRO A 432 4.28 15.90 -45.23
N LEU A 433 4.41 15.46 -43.97
CA LEU A 433 3.34 14.89 -43.13
C LEU A 433 2.68 15.91 -42.19
N ASP A 434 3.25 17.10 -42.07
CA ASP A 434 2.84 18.19 -41.17
C ASP A 434 1.45 18.79 -41.53
N GLY A 435 0.96 18.55 -42.70
CA GLY A 435 -0.40 18.94 -43.13
C GLY A 435 -1.52 17.94 -42.77
N LEU A 436 -1.20 16.74 -42.29
CA LEU A 436 -2.21 15.70 -42.05
C LEU A 436 -3.01 15.91 -40.75
N GLY A 437 -2.42 16.52 -39.73
CA GLY A 437 -3.01 16.60 -38.39
C GLY A 437 -2.94 15.32 -37.60
N LEU A 438 -3.25 15.43 -36.30
CA LEU A 438 -3.38 14.27 -35.42
C LEU A 438 -4.78 13.68 -35.55
N ALA A 439 -4.87 12.36 -35.55
CA ALA A 439 -6.14 11.64 -35.47
C ALA A 439 -6.86 11.95 -34.16
N ALA A 440 -8.17 11.74 -34.12
CA ALA A 440 -8.99 11.96 -32.96
C ALA A 440 -8.43 11.19 -31.74
N ARG A 441 -8.33 11.87 -30.61
CA ARG A 441 -7.91 11.26 -29.34
C ARG A 441 -8.86 10.18 -28.89
N ASN A 442 -8.33 9.12 -28.33
CA ASN A 442 -9.11 8.19 -27.54
C ASN A 442 -9.35 8.76 -26.14
N PHE A 443 -10.59 8.67 -25.66
CA PHE A 443 -10.98 9.08 -24.33
C PHE A 443 -11.53 7.89 -23.57
N ALA A 444 -11.19 7.80 -22.29
CA ALA A 444 -11.82 6.87 -21.37
C ALA A 444 -12.13 7.60 -20.07
N ARG A 445 -13.29 7.33 -19.51
CA ARG A 445 -13.71 7.84 -18.21
C ARG A 445 -14.33 6.70 -17.41
N SER A 446 -14.00 6.63 -16.12
CA SER A 446 -14.71 5.78 -15.18
C SER A 446 -15.04 6.55 -13.92
N THR A 447 -16.16 6.20 -13.32
CA THR A 447 -16.60 6.70 -12.02
C THR A 447 -17.03 5.50 -11.20
N SER A 448 -16.44 5.35 -10.01
CA SER A 448 -16.82 4.35 -9.03
C SER A 448 -17.34 5.07 -7.79
N SER A 449 -18.46 4.66 -7.28
CA SER A 449 -19.02 5.17 -6.01
C SER A 449 -19.32 4.00 -5.08
N ALA A 450 -18.91 4.07 -3.80
CA ALA A 450 -19.02 2.99 -2.83
C ALA A 450 -19.63 3.48 -1.50
N GLY A 451 -20.69 2.82 -1.04
CA GLY A 451 -21.27 3.02 0.28
C GLY A 451 -21.34 1.72 1.06
N GLN A 452 -20.85 1.69 2.29
CA GLN A 452 -20.95 0.51 3.15
C GLN A 452 -21.33 0.89 4.57
N VAL A 453 -22.08 0.03 5.21
CA VAL A 453 -22.38 0.11 6.65
C VAL A 453 -22.30 -1.29 7.21
N ASP A 454 -21.57 -1.46 8.29
CA ASP A 454 -21.54 -2.72 9.03
C ASP A 454 -21.61 -2.49 10.55
N ALA A 455 -22.25 -3.43 11.23
CA ALA A 455 -22.34 -3.50 12.68
C ALA A 455 -21.63 -4.78 13.16
N LEU A 456 -20.76 -4.64 14.16
CA LEU A 456 -20.09 -5.73 14.83
C LEU A 456 -20.51 -5.74 16.29
N LEU A 457 -20.87 -6.91 16.77
CA LEU A 457 -21.08 -7.20 18.19
C LEU A 457 -20.09 -8.29 18.63
N ASN A 458 -19.36 -8.05 19.70
CA ASN A 458 -18.35 -8.98 20.20
C ASN A 458 -18.44 -9.05 21.72
N GLY A 459 -18.42 -10.29 22.27
CA GLY A 459 -18.50 -10.45 23.72
C GLY A 459 -18.46 -11.90 24.18
N ARG A 460 -18.56 -12.03 25.49
CA ARG A 460 -18.63 -13.32 26.17
C ARG A 460 -20.05 -13.87 26.11
N VAL A 461 -20.20 -15.12 25.68
CA VAL A 461 -21.49 -15.81 25.61
C VAL A 461 -21.73 -16.58 26.91
N PHE A 462 -20.89 -17.55 27.25
CA PHE A 462 -20.92 -18.34 28.49
C PHE A 462 -19.52 -18.73 28.94
N ALA A 463 -19.41 -19.20 30.16
CA ALA A 463 -18.14 -19.65 30.74
C ALA A 463 -18.03 -21.16 30.62
N LEU A 464 -16.86 -21.63 30.12
CA LEU A 464 -16.40 -23.01 30.24
C LEU A 464 -15.39 -23.11 31.40
N PRO A 465 -15.08 -24.30 31.92
CA PRO A 465 -14.02 -24.42 32.93
C PRO A 465 -12.68 -23.83 32.50
N ALA A 466 -12.32 -23.99 31.25
CA ALA A 466 -11.06 -23.46 30.70
C ALA A 466 -11.05 -21.96 30.43
N GLY A 467 -12.22 -21.34 30.34
CA GLY A 467 -12.31 -19.88 30.02
C GLY A 467 -13.67 -19.46 29.51
N ASP A 468 -13.80 -18.22 29.10
CA ASP A 468 -15.03 -17.68 28.55
C ASP A 468 -15.11 -17.93 27.04
N VAL A 469 -16.22 -18.50 26.58
CA VAL A 469 -16.52 -18.58 25.15
C VAL A 469 -16.77 -17.16 24.62
N GLN A 470 -16.00 -16.79 23.60
CA GLN A 470 -16.12 -15.51 22.93
C GLN A 470 -16.84 -15.68 21.61
N ALA A 471 -17.80 -14.80 21.33
CA ALA A 471 -18.42 -14.73 20.01
C ALA A 471 -18.26 -13.34 19.42
N SER A 472 -18.13 -13.28 18.09
CA SER A 472 -18.28 -12.04 17.32
C SER A 472 -19.26 -12.26 16.19
N ILE A 473 -20.18 -11.33 16.01
CA ILE A 473 -21.20 -11.34 14.96
C ILE A 473 -21.10 -10.00 14.22
N LYS A 474 -20.93 -10.08 12.92
CA LYS A 474 -20.95 -8.94 12.03
C LYS A 474 -22.11 -9.07 11.06
N VAL A 475 -22.83 -7.99 10.84
CA VAL A 475 -23.82 -7.87 9.77
C VAL A 475 -23.57 -6.56 9.05
N GLY A 476 -23.79 -6.54 7.76
CA GLY A 476 -23.52 -5.34 6.96
C GLY A 476 -24.27 -5.32 5.65
N GLY A 477 -24.27 -4.15 5.07
CA GLY A 477 -24.72 -3.91 3.71
C GLY A 477 -23.74 -3.02 2.98
N GLN A 478 -23.58 -3.30 1.75
CA GLN A 478 -22.70 -2.56 0.86
C GLN A 478 -23.41 -2.32 -0.44
N THR A 479 -23.16 -1.18 -0.93
CA THR A 479 -23.85 -0.66 -2.07
C THR A 479 -22.84 -0.09 -3.10
N SER A 480 -22.69 -0.56 -4.51
CA SER A 480 -21.66 -0.21 -5.52
C SER A 480 -22.13 0.15 -6.91
N ASP A 481 -21.71 1.29 -7.42
CA ASP A 481 -21.95 1.82 -8.76
C ASP A 481 -20.65 2.03 -9.50
N PHE A 482 -20.48 1.42 -10.63
CA PHE A 482 -19.35 1.66 -11.52
C PHE A 482 -19.84 1.99 -12.91
N SER A 483 -19.65 3.22 -13.35
CA SER A 483 -19.94 3.65 -14.72
C SER A 483 -18.66 3.92 -15.48
N SER A 484 -18.64 3.49 -16.74
CA SER A 484 -17.51 3.69 -17.63
C SER A 484 -17.96 4.12 -19.01
N SER A 485 -17.15 4.94 -19.67
CA SER A 485 -17.33 5.28 -21.07
C SER A 485 -15.98 5.40 -21.75
N SER A 486 -15.90 4.99 -23.01
CA SER A 486 -14.72 5.19 -23.84
C SER A 486 -15.12 5.52 -25.28
N THR A 487 -14.31 6.38 -25.92
CA THR A 487 -14.36 6.60 -27.37
C THR A 487 -13.02 6.12 -27.91
N ARG A 488 -13.08 5.13 -28.78
CA ARG A 488 -11.90 4.51 -29.39
C ARG A 488 -12.04 4.50 -30.90
N PHE A 489 -11.13 5.17 -31.61
CA PHE A 489 -11.21 5.33 -33.06
C PHE A 489 -12.61 5.79 -33.57
N GLY A 490 -13.19 6.74 -32.84
CA GLY A 490 -14.54 7.26 -33.15
C GLY A 490 -15.70 6.38 -32.67
N ILE A 491 -15.45 5.16 -32.17
CA ILE A 491 -16.49 4.26 -31.67
C ILE A 491 -16.69 4.53 -30.17
N PHE A 492 -17.90 4.91 -29.79
CA PHE A 492 -18.29 5.12 -28.40
C PHE A 492 -18.76 3.80 -27.80
N GLN A 493 -18.29 3.53 -26.59
CA GLN A 493 -18.72 2.40 -25.77
C GLN A 493 -19.02 2.90 -24.36
N GLN A 494 -20.06 2.37 -23.75
CA GLN A 494 -20.45 2.63 -22.39
C GLN A 494 -20.70 1.32 -21.66
N GLY A 495 -20.40 1.25 -20.38
CA GLY A 495 -20.65 0.12 -19.51
C GLY A 495 -20.98 0.60 -18.12
N ASP A 496 -21.96 -0.03 -17.51
CA ASP A 496 -22.36 0.22 -16.13
C ASP A 496 -22.39 -1.13 -15.41
N VAL A 497 -21.82 -1.17 -14.22
CA VAL A 497 -21.83 -2.33 -13.33
C VAL A 497 -22.28 -1.86 -11.98
N SER A 498 -23.33 -2.47 -11.48
CA SER A 498 -23.82 -2.17 -10.15
C SER A 498 -24.00 -3.44 -9.33
N ARG A 499 -23.81 -3.32 -8.04
CA ARG A 499 -23.85 -4.46 -7.12
C ARG A 499 -24.31 -4.06 -5.74
N ASP A 500 -25.29 -4.77 -5.22
CA ASP A 500 -25.70 -4.74 -3.82
C ASP A 500 -25.20 -5.98 -3.10
N ILE A 501 -24.70 -5.82 -1.88
CA ILE A 501 -24.23 -6.91 -1.06
C ILE A 501 -24.89 -6.81 0.31
N VAL A 502 -25.46 -7.90 0.78
CA VAL A 502 -25.82 -8.09 2.19
C VAL A 502 -24.92 -9.17 2.73
N ASN A 503 -24.23 -8.88 3.82
CA ASN A 503 -23.25 -9.80 4.39
C ASN A 503 -23.50 -10.09 5.87
N GLY A 504 -23.14 -11.31 6.27
CA GLY A 504 -23.17 -11.76 7.64
C GLY A 504 -21.97 -12.63 7.95
N GLN A 505 -21.37 -12.45 9.12
CA GLN A 505 -20.25 -13.26 9.59
C GLN A 505 -20.42 -13.55 11.08
N ALA A 506 -20.16 -14.79 11.48
CA ALA A 506 -20.11 -15.20 12.87
C ALA A 506 -18.79 -15.93 13.15
N ASN A 507 -18.16 -15.61 14.26
CA ASN A 507 -16.99 -16.31 14.77
C ASN A 507 -17.21 -16.72 16.22
N LEU A 508 -16.81 -17.94 16.55
CA LEU A 508 -16.86 -18.51 17.89
C LEU A 508 -15.47 -18.99 18.30
N ASP A 509 -15.01 -18.58 19.47
CA ASP A 509 -13.73 -18.94 20.08
C ASP A 509 -13.99 -19.72 21.38
N LEU A 510 -13.53 -20.96 21.41
CA LEU A 510 -13.82 -21.98 22.43
C LEU A 510 -12.54 -22.32 23.18
N PRO A 511 -12.33 -21.86 24.43
CA PRO A 511 -11.21 -22.31 25.27
C PRO A 511 -11.45 -23.76 25.73
N ILE A 512 -10.52 -24.65 25.38
CA ILE A 512 -10.59 -26.08 25.69
C ILE A 512 -9.72 -26.46 26.89
N ALA A 513 -8.49 -25.87 26.92
CA ALA A 513 -7.54 -26.10 28.02
C ALA A 513 -6.95 -24.76 28.46
N ASN A 514 -6.67 -24.63 29.76
CA ASN A 514 -6.06 -23.45 30.31
C ASN A 514 -5.18 -23.83 31.52
N ARG A 515 -3.92 -23.47 31.45
CA ARG A 515 -2.89 -23.79 32.46
C ARG A 515 -3.15 -23.05 33.76
N ASP A 516 -3.49 -21.78 33.71
CA ASP A 516 -3.70 -20.95 34.91
C ASP A 516 -4.95 -21.38 35.69
N ARG A 517 -5.96 -21.92 34.98
CA ARG A 517 -7.19 -22.45 35.57
C ARG A 517 -7.10 -23.96 35.92
N GLN A 518 -5.95 -24.61 35.66
CA GLN A 518 -5.69 -26.02 35.87
C GLN A 518 -6.66 -26.96 35.13
N VAL A 519 -7.31 -26.49 34.06
CA VAL A 519 -8.19 -27.31 33.19
C VAL A 519 -7.37 -27.86 32.06
N LEU A 520 -7.18 -29.20 32.06
CA LEU A 520 -6.28 -29.89 31.12
C LEU A 520 -4.89 -29.23 31.05
N GLY A 521 -4.39 -28.66 32.16
CA GLY A 521 -3.17 -27.84 32.23
C GLY A 521 -1.90 -28.58 31.76
N ALA A 522 -1.89 -29.94 31.75
CA ALA A 522 -0.78 -30.74 31.23
C ALA A 522 -0.52 -30.54 29.72
N ILE A 523 -1.57 -30.23 28.93
CA ILE A 523 -1.43 -29.94 27.51
C ILE A 523 -1.17 -28.45 27.21
N GLY A 524 -1.20 -27.58 28.24
CA GLY A 524 -1.03 -26.14 28.11
C GLY A 524 -2.33 -25.40 27.83
N ASP A 525 -2.25 -24.28 27.09
CA ASP A 525 -3.42 -23.49 26.71
C ASP A 525 -3.86 -23.87 25.29
N LEU A 526 -5.13 -24.23 25.12
CA LEU A 526 -5.70 -24.62 23.84
C LEU A 526 -7.05 -23.93 23.63
N SER A 527 -7.21 -23.25 22.53
CA SER A 527 -8.50 -22.74 22.04
C SER A 527 -8.77 -23.20 20.62
N LEU A 528 -10.04 -23.47 20.32
CA LEU A 528 -10.54 -23.75 18.98
C LEU A 528 -11.36 -22.56 18.51
N ASN A 529 -11.32 -22.27 17.21
CA ASN A 529 -12.18 -21.25 16.60
C ASN A 529 -12.91 -21.83 15.39
N VAL A 530 -14.12 -21.34 15.16
CA VAL A 530 -14.92 -21.61 13.97
C VAL A 530 -15.47 -20.27 13.49
N ASN A 531 -15.37 -20.01 12.20
CA ASN A 531 -15.96 -18.84 11.57
C ASN A 531 -16.78 -19.26 10.35
N VAL A 532 -17.90 -18.59 10.14
CA VAL A 532 -18.75 -18.75 8.98
C VAL A 532 -19.18 -17.37 8.51
N GLY A 533 -19.21 -17.19 7.21
CA GLY A 533 -19.66 -15.95 6.57
C GLY A 533 -20.44 -16.25 5.31
N ALA A 534 -21.36 -15.36 4.97
CA ALA A 534 -22.10 -15.38 3.73
C ALA A 534 -22.25 -13.94 3.22
N ASP A 535 -21.92 -13.74 1.96
CA ASP A 535 -22.08 -12.49 1.22
C ASP A 535 -23.08 -12.76 0.09
N HIS A 536 -24.26 -12.15 0.13
CA HIS A 536 -25.25 -12.26 -0.93
C HIS A 536 -25.13 -11.06 -1.85
N LEU A 537 -24.70 -11.30 -3.09
CA LEU A 537 -24.45 -10.31 -4.12
C LEU A 537 -25.61 -10.34 -5.14
N SER A 538 -26.03 -9.15 -5.59
CA SER A 538 -27.10 -9.02 -6.60
C SER A 538 -26.76 -9.63 -7.97
N ASP A 539 -25.48 -9.77 -8.29
CA ASP A 539 -24.96 -10.24 -9.59
C ASP A 539 -24.29 -11.61 -9.56
N PHE A 540 -23.75 -12.06 -8.41
CA PHE A 540 -23.05 -13.34 -8.25
C PHE A 540 -23.75 -14.30 -7.28
N GLY A 541 -24.90 -13.92 -6.71
CA GLY A 541 -25.62 -14.76 -5.76
C GLY A 541 -24.94 -14.81 -4.40
N THR A 542 -25.00 -15.95 -3.71
CA THR A 542 -24.45 -16.10 -2.36
C THR A 542 -23.09 -16.75 -2.41
N LEU A 543 -22.09 -16.05 -1.94
CA LEU A 543 -20.72 -16.51 -1.74
C LEU A 543 -20.49 -16.81 -0.27
N THR A 544 -19.78 -17.88 0.02
CA THR A 544 -19.59 -18.39 1.37
C THR A 544 -18.14 -18.35 1.83
N THR A 545 -17.97 -18.20 3.14
CA THR A 545 -16.68 -18.37 3.80
C THR A 545 -16.87 -19.29 4.99
N VAL A 546 -16.09 -20.36 5.05
CA VAL A 546 -16.06 -21.28 6.20
C VAL A 546 -14.62 -21.44 6.65
N GLY A 547 -14.39 -21.32 7.96
CA GLY A 547 -13.05 -21.50 8.50
C GLY A 547 -13.09 -22.11 9.90
N TYR A 548 -12.07 -22.86 10.22
CA TYR A 548 -11.85 -23.43 11.55
C TYR A 548 -10.34 -23.46 11.86
N GLY A 549 -10.03 -23.42 13.15
CA GLY A 549 -8.64 -23.40 13.56
C GLY A 549 -8.44 -23.72 15.03
N ALA A 550 -7.19 -23.93 15.38
CA ALA A 550 -6.72 -24.15 16.74
C ALA A 550 -5.53 -23.23 17.05
N ASN A 551 -5.55 -22.65 18.24
CA ASN A 551 -4.43 -21.93 18.83
C ASN A 551 -3.99 -22.70 20.08
N TRP A 552 -2.76 -23.22 20.06
CA TRP A 552 -2.21 -24.08 21.09
C TRP A 552 -0.88 -23.55 21.63
N SER A 553 -0.81 -23.35 22.92
CA SER A 553 0.41 -22.97 23.64
C SER A 553 0.79 -24.09 24.62
N PRO A 554 1.54 -25.13 24.15
CA PRO A 554 1.91 -26.28 24.99
C PRO A 554 2.82 -25.88 26.15
N LEU A 555 3.68 -24.91 25.93
CA LEU A 555 4.61 -24.35 26.90
C LEU A 555 4.57 -22.83 26.82
N GLU A 556 4.97 -22.17 27.91
CA GLU A 556 5.13 -20.72 27.88
C GLU A 556 6.22 -20.30 26.90
N GLY A 557 5.93 -19.32 26.06
CA GLY A 557 6.82 -18.89 24.98
C GLY A 557 6.74 -19.73 23.70
N VAL A 558 5.93 -20.79 23.65
CA VAL A 558 5.66 -21.61 22.45
C VAL A 558 4.21 -21.46 22.04
N ARG A 559 3.93 -21.07 20.81
CA ARG A 559 2.57 -21.00 20.24
C ARG A 559 2.54 -21.68 18.88
N VAL A 560 1.57 -22.53 18.69
CA VAL A 560 1.23 -23.21 17.44
C VAL A 560 -0.16 -22.79 17.02
N ILE A 561 -0.31 -22.38 15.75
CA ILE A 561 -1.59 -22.04 15.15
C ILE A 561 -1.80 -22.96 13.95
N ALA A 562 -2.98 -23.59 13.85
CA ALA A 562 -3.41 -24.31 12.66
C ALA A 562 -4.76 -23.77 12.24
N SER A 563 -4.91 -23.39 10.97
CA SER A 563 -6.19 -22.93 10.45
C SER A 563 -6.44 -23.41 9.03
N TRP A 564 -7.70 -23.61 8.73
CA TRP A 564 -8.26 -23.95 7.42
C TRP A 564 -9.35 -22.97 7.07
N THR A 565 -9.39 -22.49 5.83
CA THR A 565 -10.39 -21.54 5.35
C THR A 565 -10.74 -21.86 3.90
N ASP A 566 -12.03 -22.01 3.63
CA ASP A 566 -12.61 -22.04 2.29
C ASP A 566 -13.37 -20.73 2.07
N GLN A 567 -13.13 -20.05 0.94
CA GLN A 567 -13.62 -18.72 0.70
C GLN A 567 -13.88 -18.48 -0.78
N GLU A 568 -15.08 -18.00 -1.08
CA GLU A 568 -15.48 -17.56 -2.41
C GLU A 568 -15.41 -16.05 -2.52
N ASP A 569 -14.88 -15.52 -3.63
CA ASP A 569 -14.77 -14.09 -3.91
C ASP A 569 -15.25 -13.76 -5.33
N ALA A 570 -16.05 -12.69 -5.48
CA ALA A 570 -16.49 -12.20 -6.78
C ALA A 570 -15.45 -11.26 -7.41
N PRO A 571 -15.40 -11.14 -8.77
CA PRO A 571 -14.62 -10.10 -9.44
C PRO A 571 -15.05 -8.71 -8.97
N THR A 572 -14.12 -7.77 -8.90
CA THR A 572 -14.45 -6.37 -8.60
C THR A 572 -15.21 -5.72 -9.75
N ALA A 573 -16.02 -4.69 -9.47
CA ALA A 573 -16.73 -3.93 -10.50
C ALA A 573 -15.76 -3.34 -11.55
N GLN A 574 -14.55 -2.97 -11.15
CA GLN A 574 -13.51 -2.49 -12.06
C GLN A 574 -12.96 -3.60 -12.96
N GLN A 575 -12.77 -4.81 -12.42
CA GLN A 575 -12.35 -5.97 -13.24
C GLN A 575 -13.40 -6.33 -14.28
N LEU A 576 -14.69 -6.14 -13.98
CA LEU A 576 -15.80 -6.38 -14.90
C LEU A 576 -15.96 -5.22 -15.91
N GLY A 577 -15.99 -3.98 -15.42
CA GLY A 577 -16.52 -2.82 -16.14
C GLY A 577 -15.52 -1.74 -16.54
N ASN A 578 -14.22 -1.85 -16.27
CA ASN A 578 -13.25 -0.82 -16.67
C ASN A 578 -13.32 -0.53 -18.17
N PRO A 579 -13.26 0.75 -18.58
CA PRO A 579 -13.36 1.12 -19.99
C PRO A 579 -12.17 0.55 -20.77
N SER A 580 -12.42 0.19 -22.02
CA SER A 580 -11.35 -0.29 -22.91
C SER A 580 -10.42 0.86 -23.27
N ILE A 581 -9.15 0.73 -22.94
CA ILE A 581 -8.08 1.70 -23.25
C ILE A 581 -7.14 1.06 -24.25
N THR A 582 -6.86 1.77 -25.33
CA THR A 582 -5.90 1.35 -26.36
C THR A 582 -4.68 2.26 -26.29
N THR A 583 -3.51 1.68 -26.00
CA THR A 583 -2.24 2.41 -25.91
C THR A 583 -1.34 1.96 -27.06
N PRO A 584 -0.97 2.84 -27.99
CA PRO A 584 -0.07 2.50 -29.09
C PRO A 584 1.38 2.47 -28.60
N ASN A 585 2.25 1.84 -29.40
CA ASN A 585 3.69 1.84 -29.24
C ASN A 585 4.17 1.26 -27.90
N VAL A 586 3.42 0.36 -27.26
CA VAL A 586 3.85 -0.38 -26.06
C VAL A 586 4.92 -1.39 -26.44
N ARG A 587 6.02 -1.40 -25.71
CA ARG A 587 7.06 -2.41 -25.90
C ARG A 587 6.79 -3.64 -25.06
N LEU A 588 6.70 -4.78 -25.73
CA LEU A 588 6.43 -6.07 -25.11
C LEU A 588 7.40 -7.11 -25.68
N PHE A 589 7.94 -7.96 -24.80
CA PHE A 589 8.77 -9.08 -25.24
C PHE A 589 7.88 -10.21 -25.78
N ASP A 590 8.05 -10.52 -27.05
CA ASP A 590 7.36 -11.63 -27.74
C ASP A 590 8.17 -12.92 -27.49
N TYR A 591 7.70 -13.71 -26.53
CA TYR A 591 8.37 -14.97 -26.18
C TYR A 591 8.34 -16.02 -27.28
N VAL A 592 7.41 -15.93 -28.23
CA VAL A 592 7.32 -16.86 -29.37
C VAL A 592 8.49 -16.61 -30.32
N ARG A 593 8.83 -15.35 -30.59
CA ARG A 593 9.90 -14.95 -31.50
C ARG A 593 11.22 -14.63 -30.81
N GLY A 594 11.24 -14.51 -29.47
CA GLY A 594 12.43 -14.11 -28.72
C GLY A 594 12.85 -12.65 -28.97
N THR A 595 11.96 -11.77 -29.36
CA THR A 595 12.25 -10.37 -29.72
C THR A 595 11.34 -9.39 -28.98
N THR A 596 11.80 -8.15 -28.82
CA THR A 596 10.95 -7.07 -28.28
C THR A 596 10.13 -6.47 -29.40
N ALA A 597 8.82 -6.65 -29.35
CA ALA A 597 7.85 -6.06 -30.28
C ALA A 597 7.36 -4.70 -29.78
N THR A 598 7.01 -3.81 -30.70
CA THR A 598 6.26 -2.58 -30.41
C THR A 598 4.82 -2.81 -30.85
N ILE A 599 3.90 -2.86 -29.89
CA ILE A 599 2.52 -3.28 -30.10
C ILE A 599 1.52 -2.20 -29.70
N THR A 600 0.27 -2.41 -30.08
CA THR A 600 -0.88 -1.75 -29.49
C THR A 600 -1.42 -2.61 -28.35
N ALA A 601 -1.37 -2.13 -27.11
CA ALA A 601 -1.95 -2.82 -25.96
C ALA A 601 -3.40 -2.37 -25.74
N ILE A 602 -4.29 -3.35 -25.50
CA ILE A 602 -5.69 -3.11 -25.11
C ILE A 602 -5.83 -3.55 -23.65
N THR A 603 -6.28 -2.65 -22.80
CA THR A 603 -6.54 -2.89 -21.37
C THR A 603 -7.99 -2.51 -21.06
N GLY A 604 -8.50 -2.95 -19.92
CA GLY A 604 -9.87 -2.65 -19.48
C GLY A 604 -10.45 -3.78 -18.63
N GLY A 605 -11.76 -3.76 -18.41
CA GLY A 605 -12.49 -4.81 -17.71
C GLY A 605 -12.87 -5.98 -18.63
N ASN A 606 -13.29 -7.08 -18.01
CA ASN A 606 -13.85 -8.24 -18.68
C ASN A 606 -15.16 -8.66 -17.98
N PRO A 607 -16.33 -8.44 -18.58
CA PRO A 607 -17.62 -8.75 -17.99
C PRO A 607 -17.90 -10.26 -17.83
N ASN A 608 -17.08 -11.12 -18.45
CA ASN A 608 -17.25 -12.57 -18.42
C ASN A 608 -16.44 -13.26 -17.30
N LEU A 609 -15.94 -12.52 -16.34
CA LEU A 609 -15.21 -13.12 -15.20
C LEU A 609 -16.17 -13.87 -14.28
N LEU A 610 -15.70 -15.01 -13.77
CA LEU A 610 -16.36 -15.85 -12.78
C LEU A 610 -15.86 -15.50 -11.38
N ALA A 611 -16.63 -15.87 -10.35
CA ALA A 611 -16.16 -15.87 -8.98
C ALA A 611 -15.05 -16.91 -8.79
N ASP A 612 -14.07 -16.62 -7.93
CA ASP A 612 -13.04 -17.58 -7.55
C ASP A 612 -13.38 -18.30 -6.23
N ASN A 613 -12.82 -19.51 -6.05
CA ASN A 613 -12.93 -20.26 -4.80
C ASN A 613 -11.54 -20.58 -4.27
N ARG A 614 -11.25 -20.15 -3.03
CA ARG A 614 -9.92 -20.21 -2.43
C ARG A 614 -9.89 -21.08 -1.19
N HIS A 615 -9.07 -22.14 -1.24
CA HIS A 615 -8.81 -23.07 -0.14
C HIS A 615 -7.45 -22.76 0.48
N VAL A 616 -7.42 -22.41 1.75
CA VAL A 616 -6.19 -22.03 2.45
C VAL A 616 -5.96 -22.85 3.69
N MET A 617 -4.79 -23.46 3.76
CA MET A 617 -4.25 -24.11 4.97
C MET A 617 -3.06 -23.30 5.49
N LYS A 618 -3.05 -23.03 6.82
CA LYS A 618 -1.94 -22.39 7.53
C LYS A 618 -1.49 -23.21 8.71
N LEU A 619 -0.17 -23.36 8.88
CA LEU A 619 0.47 -23.85 10.10
C LEU A 619 1.49 -22.80 10.55
N GLY A 620 1.30 -22.24 11.74
CA GLY A 620 2.15 -21.20 12.32
C GLY A 620 2.81 -21.67 13.60
N LEU A 621 4.08 -21.34 13.77
CA LEU A 621 4.85 -21.54 15.00
C LEU A 621 5.48 -20.21 15.41
N THR A 622 5.30 -19.85 16.69
CA THR A 622 5.96 -18.71 17.31
C THR A 622 6.70 -19.20 18.55
N LEU A 623 7.99 -18.87 18.65
CA LEU A 623 8.85 -19.21 19.77
C LEU A 623 9.44 -17.94 20.38
N LYS A 624 9.25 -17.76 21.69
CA LYS A 624 9.90 -16.72 22.53
C LYS A 624 10.74 -17.40 23.60
N PRO A 625 11.98 -17.82 23.28
CA PRO A 625 12.77 -18.73 24.13
C PRO A 625 13.22 -18.10 25.45
N TRP A 626 13.27 -16.76 25.55
CA TRP A 626 13.71 -16.04 26.75
C TRP A 626 12.72 -14.95 27.11
N ARG A 627 12.34 -14.87 28.39
CA ARG A 627 11.43 -13.82 28.90
C ARG A 627 12.09 -12.43 28.97
N ASP A 628 13.38 -12.39 29.27
CA ASP A 628 14.14 -11.15 29.52
C ASP A 628 14.76 -10.56 28.24
N HIS A 629 14.71 -11.29 27.13
CA HIS A 629 15.26 -10.88 25.85
C HIS A 629 14.14 -10.82 24.81
N ASP A 630 14.05 -9.71 24.12
CA ASP A 630 13.08 -9.51 23.05
C ASP A 630 13.55 -10.24 21.77
N ILE A 631 13.49 -11.58 21.84
CA ILE A 631 13.82 -12.51 20.76
C ILE A 631 12.56 -13.26 20.38
N ASN A 632 12.20 -13.18 19.11
CA ASN A 632 11.06 -13.87 18.55
C ASN A 632 11.46 -14.63 17.28
N LEU A 633 11.13 -15.93 17.25
CA LEU A 633 11.26 -16.80 16.10
C LEU A 633 9.87 -17.15 15.60
N THR A 634 9.60 -16.97 14.32
CA THR A 634 8.33 -17.32 13.70
C THR A 634 8.55 -18.21 12.49
N ALA A 635 7.66 -19.19 12.27
CA ALA A 635 7.64 -19.99 11.07
C ALA A 635 6.18 -20.24 10.68
N ASN A 636 5.81 -19.87 9.46
CA ASN A 636 4.46 -20.01 8.94
C ASN A 636 4.50 -20.73 7.60
N TYR A 637 3.85 -21.88 7.53
CA TYR A 637 3.60 -22.61 6.30
C TYR A 637 2.21 -22.28 5.79
N TYR A 638 2.10 -21.99 4.50
CA TYR A 638 0.84 -21.75 3.81
C TYR A 638 0.73 -22.65 2.59
N ARG A 639 -0.46 -23.21 2.39
CA ARG A 639 -0.87 -23.81 1.13
C ARG A 639 -2.17 -23.15 0.68
N ILE A 640 -2.16 -22.61 -0.54
CA ILE A 640 -3.27 -21.87 -1.13
C ILE A 640 -3.57 -22.54 -2.47
N ASN A 641 -4.79 -23.03 -2.65
CA ASN A 641 -5.34 -23.45 -3.91
C ASN A 641 -6.50 -22.52 -4.24
N THR A 642 -6.60 -22.06 -5.48
CA THR A 642 -7.71 -21.22 -5.92
C THR A 642 -8.25 -21.78 -7.22
N ASP A 643 -9.52 -22.12 -7.25
CA ASP A 643 -10.23 -22.53 -8.45
C ASP A 643 -10.85 -21.28 -9.10
N ASP A 644 -10.95 -21.27 -10.44
CA ASP A 644 -11.39 -20.12 -11.25
C ASP A 644 -10.67 -18.80 -10.92
N ALA A 645 -9.37 -18.90 -10.64
CA ALA A 645 -8.55 -17.80 -10.13
C ALA A 645 -8.58 -16.57 -11.05
N ILE A 646 -9.07 -15.44 -10.54
CA ILE A 646 -9.12 -14.17 -11.25
C ILE A 646 -7.71 -13.58 -11.33
N ALA A 647 -7.21 -13.34 -12.55
CA ALA A 647 -5.86 -12.83 -12.76
C ALA A 647 -5.79 -11.78 -13.88
N SER A 648 -4.77 -10.94 -13.79
CA SER A 648 -4.37 -10.11 -14.93
C SER A 648 -3.93 -11.00 -16.07
N PHE A 649 -4.11 -10.53 -17.32
CA PHE A 649 -3.72 -11.32 -18.49
C PHE A 649 -2.21 -11.61 -18.48
N PRO A 650 -1.82 -12.88 -18.68
CA PRO A 650 -0.42 -13.30 -18.54
C PRO A 650 0.47 -12.84 -19.70
N THR A 651 1.77 -13.03 -19.51
CA THR A 651 2.78 -12.76 -20.53
C THR A 651 2.56 -13.62 -21.78
N PRO A 652 2.75 -13.11 -23.01
CA PRO A 652 2.49 -13.79 -24.25
C PRO A 652 3.56 -14.87 -24.56
N THR A 653 3.51 -15.97 -23.82
CA THR A 653 4.25 -17.19 -24.16
C THR A 653 3.48 -18.00 -25.19
N ALA A 654 4.15 -18.95 -25.88
CA ALA A 654 3.51 -19.82 -26.86
C ALA A 654 2.32 -20.61 -26.26
N ALA A 655 2.42 -21.03 -24.98
CA ALA A 655 1.34 -21.73 -24.28
C ALA A 655 0.13 -20.83 -24.03
N ILE A 656 0.36 -19.57 -23.66
CA ILE A 656 -0.69 -18.59 -23.44
C ILE A 656 -1.36 -18.19 -24.76
N GLU A 657 -0.58 -17.98 -25.84
CA GLU A 657 -1.12 -17.65 -27.13
C GLU A 657 -1.97 -18.80 -27.72
N ALA A 658 -1.53 -20.04 -27.54
CA ALA A 658 -2.28 -21.21 -27.93
C ALA A 658 -3.59 -21.39 -27.12
N ALA A 659 -3.58 -21.03 -25.83
CA ALA A 659 -4.78 -21.11 -24.98
C ALA A 659 -5.79 -19.97 -25.24
N PHE A 660 -5.31 -18.79 -25.69
CA PHE A 660 -6.13 -17.60 -25.91
C PHE A 660 -5.85 -16.94 -27.27
N PRO A 661 -6.02 -17.64 -28.41
CA PRO A 661 -5.60 -17.15 -29.74
C PRO A 661 -6.29 -15.84 -30.13
N GLY A 662 -7.53 -15.61 -29.68
CA GLY A 662 -8.29 -14.38 -29.99
C GLY A 662 -7.77 -13.11 -29.27
N ARG A 663 -6.81 -13.25 -28.36
CA ARG A 663 -6.21 -12.11 -27.64
C ARG A 663 -4.98 -11.53 -28.34
N PHE A 664 -4.47 -12.19 -29.37
CA PHE A 664 -3.24 -11.82 -30.05
C PHE A 664 -3.52 -11.56 -31.53
N THR A 665 -3.00 -10.45 -32.06
CA THR A 665 -3.01 -10.16 -33.48
C THR A 665 -1.59 -10.15 -34.01
N ARG A 666 -1.31 -10.95 -35.04
CA ARG A 666 -0.05 -11.00 -35.74
C ARG A 666 -0.22 -10.64 -37.20
N ASP A 667 0.81 -10.07 -37.83
CA ASP A 667 0.85 -9.87 -39.27
C ASP A 667 1.17 -11.19 -40.01
N GLN A 668 1.15 -11.14 -41.36
CA GLN A 668 1.48 -12.29 -42.17
C GLN A 668 2.93 -12.79 -41.97
N ALA A 669 3.83 -11.95 -41.55
CA ALA A 669 5.23 -12.31 -41.21
C ALA A 669 5.36 -12.87 -39.76
N GLY A 670 4.25 -12.96 -39.02
CA GLY A 670 4.21 -13.45 -37.64
C GLY A 670 4.62 -12.41 -36.60
N ASN A 671 4.80 -11.12 -36.96
CA ASN A 671 5.12 -10.08 -35.96
C ASN A 671 3.89 -9.76 -35.10
N LEU A 672 4.09 -9.61 -33.80
CA LEU A 672 3.04 -9.27 -32.88
C LEU A 672 2.65 -7.80 -33.06
N LEU A 673 1.36 -7.52 -33.38
CA LEU A 673 0.81 -6.19 -33.62
C LEU A 673 0.00 -5.67 -32.44
N SER A 674 -0.83 -6.53 -31.83
CA SER A 674 -1.62 -6.13 -30.67
C SER A 674 -1.83 -7.27 -29.68
N VAL A 675 -2.06 -6.90 -28.42
CA VAL A 675 -2.40 -7.82 -27.32
C VAL A 675 -3.58 -7.25 -26.53
N ASP A 676 -4.63 -8.04 -26.35
CA ASP A 676 -5.73 -7.76 -25.43
C ASP A 676 -5.38 -8.31 -24.06
N SER A 677 -4.97 -7.42 -23.16
CA SER A 677 -4.49 -7.72 -21.81
C SER A 677 -5.56 -7.59 -20.72
N ARG A 678 -6.88 -7.64 -21.09
CA ARG A 678 -7.95 -7.61 -20.09
C ARG A 678 -7.94 -8.87 -19.21
N PRO A 679 -8.37 -8.76 -17.93
CA PRO A 679 -8.28 -9.87 -16.96
C PRO A 679 -9.05 -11.12 -17.41
N ILE A 680 -8.68 -12.28 -16.87
CA ILE A 680 -9.26 -13.59 -17.16
C ILE A 680 -9.37 -14.44 -15.88
N ASN A 681 -10.16 -15.53 -15.93
CA ASN A 681 -10.05 -16.60 -14.95
C ASN A 681 -9.10 -17.68 -15.48
N PHE A 682 -8.18 -18.14 -14.64
CA PHE A 682 -7.50 -19.42 -14.83
C PHE A 682 -8.33 -20.54 -14.21
N ALA A 683 -8.25 -21.75 -14.72
CA ALA A 683 -8.96 -22.89 -14.12
C ALA A 683 -8.51 -23.19 -12.70
N GLY A 684 -7.27 -22.86 -12.35
CA GLY A 684 -6.84 -22.94 -10.97
C GLY A 684 -5.40 -22.49 -10.75
N THR A 685 -5.09 -22.19 -9.49
CA THR A 685 -3.71 -21.90 -9.06
C THR A 685 -3.39 -22.67 -7.78
N GLU A 686 -2.15 -23.14 -7.66
CA GLU A 686 -1.62 -23.79 -6.44
C GLU A 686 -0.34 -23.08 -6.01
N ARG A 687 -0.30 -22.61 -4.75
CA ARG A 687 0.89 -22.04 -4.14
C ARG A 687 1.13 -22.61 -2.75
N SER A 688 2.38 -23.04 -2.49
CA SER A 688 2.80 -23.45 -1.15
C SER A 688 4.14 -22.84 -0.79
N GLN A 689 4.24 -22.32 0.42
CA GLN A 689 5.42 -21.63 0.91
C GLN A 689 5.61 -21.71 2.42
N LEU A 690 6.86 -21.68 2.87
CA LEU A 690 7.25 -21.53 4.26
C LEU A 690 7.96 -20.17 4.43
N ARG A 691 7.41 -19.32 5.29
CA ARG A 691 8.07 -18.10 5.72
C ARG A 691 8.49 -18.23 7.19
N TRP A 692 9.79 -18.19 7.44
CA TRP A 692 10.31 -18.16 8.80
C TRP A 692 11.14 -16.91 9.04
N GLY A 693 11.20 -16.46 10.27
CA GLY A 693 11.90 -15.25 10.62
C GLY A 693 12.42 -15.23 12.04
N PHE A 694 13.49 -14.48 12.22
CA PHE A 694 14.11 -14.19 13.51
C PHE A 694 14.07 -12.67 13.73
N ASN A 695 13.61 -12.26 14.89
CA ASN A 695 13.58 -10.85 15.29
C ASN A 695 14.24 -10.71 16.67
N PHE A 696 15.18 -9.76 16.77
CA PHE A 696 15.90 -9.43 17.98
C PHE A 696 15.87 -7.92 18.23
N SER A 697 15.57 -7.52 19.45
CA SER A 697 15.62 -6.11 19.85
C SER A 697 16.21 -5.98 21.25
N LYS A 698 17.13 -5.02 21.44
CA LYS A 698 17.79 -4.77 22.73
C LYS A 698 17.83 -3.28 23.04
N PRO A 699 17.27 -2.83 24.18
CA PRO A 699 17.39 -1.45 24.64
C PRO A 699 18.83 -1.13 25.08
N ILE A 700 19.26 0.10 24.79
CA ILE A 700 20.56 0.65 25.20
C ILE A 700 20.30 1.93 25.99
N LYS A 701 20.97 2.12 27.14
CA LYS A 701 20.87 3.37 27.86
C LYS A 701 21.50 4.52 27.10
N SER A 702 20.74 5.58 26.86
CA SER A 702 21.25 6.80 26.24
C SER A 702 22.11 7.61 27.20
N LYS A 703 22.92 8.55 26.67
CA LYS A 703 23.70 9.50 27.45
C LYS A 703 22.80 10.26 28.43
N ILE A 704 21.67 10.75 27.96
CA ILE A 704 20.67 11.49 28.77
C ILE A 704 20.11 10.62 29.91
N GLN A 705 19.84 9.34 29.65
CA GLN A 705 19.38 8.43 30.70
C GLN A 705 20.44 8.21 31.77
N LYS A 706 21.68 8.00 31.35
CA LYS A 706 22.82 7.83 32.30
C LYS A 706 23.02 9.09 33.14
N GLU A 707 22.98 10.27 32.53
CA GLU A 707 23.10 11.55 33.24
C GLU A 707 21.89 11.80 34.16
N LEU A 708 20.69 11.43 33.78
CA LEU A 708 19.51 11.54 34.64
C LEU A 708 19.53 10.54 35.81
N GLU A 709 20.02 9.33 35.58
CA GLU A 709 20.25 8.34 36.64
C GLU A 709 21.31 8.86 37.64
N ALA A 710 22.41 9.41 37.13
CA ALA A 710 23.45 10.03 37.97
C ALA A 710 22.91 11.23 38.78
N PHE A 711 22.11 12.09 38.17
CA PHE A 711 21.44 13.19 38.86
C PHE A 711 20.46 12.69 39.94
N ARG A 712 19.65 11.67 39.62
CA ARG A 712 18.74 11.06 40.64
C ARG A 712 19.47 10.37 41.77
N ALA A 713 20.64 9.83 41.48
CA ALA A 713 21.53 9.24 42.48
C ALA A 713 22.36 10.28 43.28
N GLY A 714 22.21 11.57 42.95
CA GLY A 714 22.98 12.65 43.56
C GLY A 714 24.44 12.72 43.13
N THR A 715 24.86 11.93 42.15
CA THR A 715 26.28 11.81 41.70
C THR A 715 26.58 12.64 40.44
N GLY A 716 25.60 13.35 39.86
CA GLY A 716 25.80 14.15 38.67
C GLY A 716 24.94 15.42 38.64
N PRO A 717 25.29 16.40 37.77
CA PRO A 717 24.53 17.63 37.59
C PRO A 717 23.19 17.38 36.92
N ASN A 718 22.22 18.32 37.08
CA ASN A 718 20.96 18.26 36.38
C ASN A 718 21.18 18.43 34.85
N PRO A 719 20.90 17.43 34.02
CA PRO A 719 21.15 17.52 32.55
C PRO A 719 20.29 18.58 31.86
N PHE A 720 19.19 19.02 32.50
CA PHE A 720 18.28 20.04 31.99
C PHE A 720 18.55 21.45 32.56
N ALA A 721 19.62 21.65 33.33
CA ALA A 721 19.97 22.93 33.87
C ALA A 721 20.21 23.96 32.71
N GLY A 722 19.65 25.16 32.85
CA GLY A 722 19.74 26.22 31.84
C GLY A 722 18.78 26.13 30.67
N MET A 723 17.84 25.17 30.65
CA MET A 723 16.81 25.07 29.61
C MET A 723 15.50 25.75 30.04
N ASN A 724 15.05 26.74 29.28
CA ASN A 724 13.75 27.33 29.42
C ASN A 724 12.68 26.45 28.77
N PHE A 725 11.78 25.88 29.57
CA PHE A 725 10.60 25.14 29.09
C PHE A 725 9.40 26.08 29.02
N PRO A 726 8.80 26.34 27.84
CA PRO A 726 7.56 27.11 27.74
C PRO A 726 6.46 26.42 28.55
N GLY A 727 5.92 27.08 29.56
CA GLY A 727 4.86 26.57 30.44
C GLY A 727 5.16 26.59 31.93
N ARG A 728 6.36 26.91 32.39
CA ARG A 728 6.65 27.31 33.75
C ARG A 728 6.53 28.84 33.84
N ARG A 729 5.41 29.37 34.29
CA ARG A 729 5.39 30.69 34.89
C ARG A 729 6.31 30.65 36.09
N GLY A 730 7.42 31.36 36.00
CA GLY A 730 8.32 31.60 37.10
C GLY A 730 7.55 32.24 38.24
N GLY A 731 7.48 31.54 39.33
CA GLY A 731 7.18 32.16 40.59
C GLY A 731 8.48 32.66 41.16
N ASP A 732 9.02 33.73 40.60
CA ASP A 732 10.04 34.53 41.28
C ASP A 732 9.30 35.49 42.19
N GLY A 733 9.06 35.02 43.40
CA GLY A 733 8.67 35.79 44.53
C GLY A 733 9.82 35.86 45.54
N GLU A 734 10.80 36.70 45.29
CA GLU A 734 11.62 37.27 46.35
C GLU A 734 10.73 38.11 47.25
N GLY A 735 10.23 37.49 48.32
CA GLY A 735 9.69 38.22 49.46
C GLY A 735 10.84 38.67 50.35
N PRO A 736 10.88 39.92 50.80
CA PRO A 736 11.96 40.45 51.64
C PRO A 736 11.99 39.77 53.00
N ARG A 737 13.20 39.37 53.41
CA ARG A 737 13.53 38.96 54.77
C ARG A 737 13.15 40.09 55.69
N ARG A 738 12.21 39.89 56.62
CA ARG A 738 12.07 40.68 57.88
C ARG A 738 12.90 39.99 58.90
N GLU A 739 14.01 40.66 59.28
CA GLU A 739 14.66 40.54 60.61
C GLU A 739 13.74 41.10 61.68
N GLY A 740 13.71 40.41 62.77
CA GLY A 740 13.39 41.15 64.02
C GLY A 740 12.54 40.40 65.06
N GLN A 741 13.25 40.13 66.11
CA GLN A 741 12.82 40.18 67.54
C GLN A 741 12.35 38.85 68.15
N GLY A 742 13.18 38.50 69.14
CA GLY A 742 13.02 37.43 70.08
C GLY A 742 12.06 37.71 71.19
N GLY A 743 11.71 36.69 71.94
CA GLY A 743 11.00 36.74 73.23
C GLY A 743 10.78 35.32 73.72
N PRO A 744 10.67 35.12 75.06
CA PRO A 744 11.49 34.10 75.68
C PRO A 744 10.80 32.80 76.09
N VAL A 745 11.63 31.90 76.49
CA VAL A 745 11.49 30.60 77.13
C VAL A 745 10.47 30.54 78.29
N GLY A 746 9.69 29.40 78.32
CA GLY A 746 9.03 28.91 79.49
C GLY A 746 8.97 27.38 79.52
N PRO A 747 9.36 26.69 80.61
CA PRO A 747 9.53 25.28 80.65
C PRO A 747 8.35 24.54 81.30
N GLY A 748 8.20 23.28 80.97
CA GLY A 748 7.26 22.45 81.67
C GLY A 748 7.09 21.04 81.26
N ALA A 749 7.79 20.10 81.98
CA ALA A 749 7.44 18.78 82.45
C ALA A 749 6.77 17.80 81.43
N GLY A 750 7.34 16.65 81.15
CA GLY A 750 7.65 15.56 81.96
C GLY A 750 6.67 14.38 81.81
N GLY A 751 7.12 13.21 81.37
CA GLY A 751 6.47 11.95 81.62
C GLY A 751 6.48 10.94 80.51
N PRO A 752 6.91 9.73 80.69
CA PRO A 752 7.24 8.76 79.68
C PRO A 752 6.14 7.72 79.49
N GLY A 753 6.07 7.12 78.25
CA GLY A 753 5.23 6.02 78.03
C GLY A 753 5.67 5.25 76.72
N ALA A 754 6.09 4.05 76.99
CA ALA A 754 6.60 3.12 76.00
C ALA A 754 5.51 2.57 75.06
N GLY A 755 5.87 2.14 73.85
CA GLY A 755 5.12 1.14 73.12
C GLY A 755 5.20 1.14 71.61
N ALA A 756 6.00 0.23 71.08
CA ALA A 756 5.82 -0.63 69.89
C ALA A 756 5.64 -0.01 68.53
N GLY A 757 6.50 -0.40 67.69
CA GLY A 757 6.81 -0.28 66.28
C GLY A 757 5.72 -0.47 65.25
N GLY A 758 5.89 0.33 64.20
CA GLY A 758 5.25 0.15 62.90
C GLY A 758 6.10 0.86 61.85
N PRO A 759 6.28 0.30 60.65
CA PRO A 759 7.29 0.75 59.70
C PRO A 759 6.93 2.08 59.03
N GLY A 760 7.97 2.87 58.85
CA GLY A 760 7.95 4.26 58.40
C GLY A 760 7.35 4.50 57.05
N ARG A 761 6.51 5.48 56.98
CA ARG A 761 6.17 6.20 55.73
C ARG A 761 7.30 7.15 55.40
N GLY A 762 8.01 6.85 54.23
CA GLY A 762 8.96 7.78 53.68
C GLY A 762 8.30 9.07 53.17
N PRO A 763 9.03 10.21 53.13
CA PRO A 763 8.48 11.51 52.76
C PRO A 763 8.13 11.59 51.31
N GLY A 764 6.93 12.10 51.01
CA GLY A 764 6.39 12.29 49.65
C GLY A 764 7.26 13.25 48.85
N GLY A 765 7.93 12.72 47.83
CA GLY A 765 8.57 13.49 46.79
C GLY A 765 7.52 14.02 45.82
N GLY A 766 7.36 15.34 45.77
CA GLY A 766 6.48 16.03 44.81
C GLY A 766 6.84 15.71 43.38
N GLY A 767 5.93 15.05 42.68
CA GLY A 767 6.12 14.64 41.28
C GLY A 767 6.20 15.84 40.38
N PHE A 768 7.30 15.98 39.67
CA PHE A 768 7.43 16.90 38.54
C PHE A 768 6.44 16.50 37.41
N ARG A 769 5.28 17.17 37.34
CA ARG A 769 4.37 17.18 36.20
C ARG A 769 4.80 18.28 35.22
N GLY A 770 5.86 18.03 34.45
CA GLY A 770 6.24 18.82 33.29
C GLY A 770 5.80 18.10 32.00
N GLY A 771 4.82 18.66 31.29
CA GLY A 771 4.45 18.18 29.96
C GLY A 771 5.61 18.39 28.98
N GLY A 772 6.01 17.35 28.27
CA GLY A 772 6.79 17.53 27.06
C GLY A 772 8.08 16.77 26.84
N PHE A 773 8.72 16.22 27.87
CA PHE A 773 9.85 15.30 27.69
C PHE A 773 9.85 14.25 28.82
N GLY A 774 9.43 13.00 28.51
CA GLY A 774 9.69 11.88 29.42
C GLY A 774 8.58 11.49 30.38
N GLY A 775 7.34 11.44 29.98
CA GLY A 775 6.25 10.84 30.76
C GLY A 775 6.03 9.37 30.42
N GLY A 776 6.97 8.50 30.80
CA GLY A 776 6.85 7.05 30.72
C GLY A 776 8.11 6.42 31.28
N ARG A 777 7.99 5.41 32.12
CA ARG A 777 9.11 4.59 32.56
C ARG A 777 9.77 3.94 31.32
N GLY A 778 10.79 4.60 30.73
CA GLY A 778 11.51 4.11 29.56
C GLY A 778 11.76 5.12 28.42
N GLY A 779 11.40 6.41 28.57
CA GLY A 779 11.56 7.41 27.49
C GLY A 779 13.00 7.90 27.36
N GLY A 780 13.72 7.57 26.27
CA GLY A 780 14.99 8.18 25.86
C GLY A 780 16.17 7.22 25.64
N GLY A 781 15.97 5.91 25.71
CA GLY A 781 17.04 4.94 25.45
C GLY A 781 17.33 4.76 23.97
N GLY A 782 18.56 4.36 23.64
CA GLY A 782 18.90 3.84 22.33
C GLY A 782 18.40 2.42 22.14
N ARG A 783 18.52 1.89 20.91
CA ARG A 783 18.08 0.54 20.56
C ARG A 783 18.97 -0.09 19.48
N ILE A 784 19.22 -1.39 19.63
CA ILE A 784 19.72 -2.24 18.55
C ILE A 784 18.57 -3.15 18.14
N GLN A 785 18.34 -3.27 16.83
CA GLN A 785 17.35 -4.15 16.24
C GLN A 785 17.99 -4.95 15.10
N PHE A 786 17.60 -6.20 14.99
CA PHE A 786 17.99 -7.06 13.89
C PHE A 786 16.87 -8.04 13.59
N ALA A 787 16.51 -8.17 12.31
CA ALA A 787 15.50 -9.10 11.86
C ALA A 787 15.91 -9.73 10.52
N VAL A 788 15.62 -11.01 10.37
CA VAL A 788 15.79 -11.76 9.12
C VAL A 788 14.51 -12.54 8.86
N TYR A 789 14.01 -12.49 7.64
CA TYR A 789 12.88 -13.27 7.16
C TYR A 789 13.28 -13.99 5.88
N HIS A 790 13.03 -15.28 5.82
CA HIS A 790 13.25 -16.09 4.63
C HIS A 790 11.93 -16.73 4.19
N THR A 791 11.58 -16.54 2.94
CA THR A 791 10.45 -17.19 2.28
C THR A 791 10.99 -18.26 1.33
N TRP A 792 10.53 -19.48 1.49
CA TRP A 792 10.83 -20.61 0.63
C TRP A 792 9.54 -21.10 -0.04
N THR A 793 9.46 -20.95 -1.35
CA THR A 793 8.33 -21.37 -2.17
C THR A 793 8.58 -22.81 -2.67
N PHE A 794 7.66 -23.74 -2.32
CA PHE A 794 7.76 -25.16 -2.70
C PHE A 794 7.04 -25.44 -4.02
N ALA A 795 5.87 -24.83 -4.23
CA ALA A 795 5.07 -24.91 -5.43
C ALA A 795 4.48 -23.55 -5.78
N ASP A 796 4.41 -23.24 -7.07
CA ASP A 796 3.69 -22.11 -7.64
C ASP A 796 3.28 -22.49 -9.05
N ARG A 797 2.04 -22.95 -9.22
CA ARG A 797 1.51 -23.53 -10.46
C ARG A 797 0.21 -22.85 -10.86
N VAL A 798 0.00 -22.76 -12.15
CA VAL A 798 -1.21 -22.22 -12.76
C VAL A 798 -1.75 -23.17 -13.78
N ASN A 799 -2.96 -23.65 -13.57
CA ASN A 799 -3.74 -24.38 -14.57
C ASN A 799 -4.48 -23.37 -15.44
N ILE A 800 -4.11 -23.25 -16.71
CA ILE A 800 -4.66 -22.21 -17.60
C ILE A 800 -6.14 -22.48 -17.93
N ALA A 801 -6.49 -23.73 -18.20
CA ALA A 801 -7.82 -24.17 -18.55
C ALA A 801 -8.02 -25.63 -18.11
N ASN A 802 -9.26 -26.05 -17.91
CA ASN A 802 -9.60 -27.45 -17.57
C ASN A 802 -9.12 -28.40 -18.69
N GLY A 803 -8.21 -29.34 -18.34
CA GLY A 803 -7.55 -30.21 -19.29
C GLY A 803 -6.48 -29.55 -20.15
N GLY A 804 -6.17 -28.28 -19.90
CA GLY A 804 -5.13 -27.50 -20.57
C GLY A 804 -3.73 -27.63 -19.94
N PRO A 805 -2.77 -26.88 -20.43
CA PRO A 805 -1.41 -26.90 -19.90
C PRO A 805 -1.36 -26.29 -18.50
N VAL A 806 -0.47 -26.85 -17.66
CA VAL A 806 -0.15 -26.34 -16.33
C VAL A 806 1.18 -25.62 -16.39
N LEU A 807 1.19 -24.34 -16.03
CA LEU A 807 2.42 -23.55 -15.91
C LEU A 807 3.06 -23.80 -14.54
N ASP A 808 4.34 -24.15 -14.49
CA ASP A 808 5.15 -24.24 -13.27
C ASP A 808 6.08 -23.02 -13.19
N LEU A 809 5.68 -22.00 -12.40
CA LEU A 809 6.37 -20.71 -12.29
C LEU A 809 7.74 -20.82 -11.61
N LEU A 810 8.04 -21.96 -10.97
CA LEU A 810 9.34 -22.27 -10.40
C LEU A 810 10.28 -22.98 -11.39
N ARG A 811 9.74 -23.46 -12.53
CA ARG A 811 10.48 -24.33 -13.48
C ARG A 811 10.52 -23.84 -14.92
N GLY A 812 10.32 -22.54 -15.11
CA GLY A 812 10.53 -21.92 -16.42
C GLY A 812 9.26 -21.39 -17.09
N ASP A 813 8.15 -21.35 -16.37
CA ASP A 813 6.97 -20.62 -16.82
C ASP A 813 6.86 -19.29 -16.08
N ALA A 814 6.10 -18.34 -16.64
CA ALA A 814 5.90 -17.03 -16.04
C ALA A 814 4.50 -16.48 -16.33
N ILE A 815 4.03 -15.71 -15.37
CA ILE A 815 2.90 -14.79 -15.50
C ILE A 815 3.46 -13.39 -15.29
N GLY A 816 3.38 -12.53 -16.32
CA GLY A 816 3.94 -11.17 -16.24
C GLY A 816 5.39 -11.06 -16.68
N SER A 817 5.88 -9.83 -16.78
CA SER A 817 7.19 -9.50 -17.36
C SER A 817 8.36 -9.63 -16.37
N SER A 818 8.09 -9.89 -15.09
CA SER A 818 9.13 -9.96 -14.04
C SER A 818 9.87 -11.30 -13.95
N GLY A 819 9.56 -12.24 -14.82
CA GLY A 819 10.11 -13.61 -14.81
C GLY A 819 9.22 -14.60 -14.06
N GLY A 820 9.76 -15.79 -13.79
CA GLY A 820 9.11 -16.80 -12.93
C GLY A 820 9.18 -16.42 -11.45
N THR A 821 8.58 -17.25 -10.60
CA THR A 821 8.62 -17.07 -9.14
C THR A 821 9.98 -17.47 -8.57
N SER A 822 10.57 -16.56 -7.78
CA SER A 822 11.80 -16.86 -7.04
C SER A 822 11.55 -17.89 -5.95
N ARG A 823 12.31 -18.98 -5.94
CA ARG A 823 12.19 -20.05 -4.95
C ARG A 823 12.55 -19.59 -3.54
N HIS A 824 13.52 -18.70 -3.42
CA HIS A 824 14.02 -18.18 -2.15
C HIS A 824 14.02 -16.66 -2.18
N GLN A 825 13.47 -16.05 -1.12
CA GLN A 825 13.52 -14.62 -0.88
C GLN A 825 13.97 -14.39 0.57
N VAL A 826 14.91 -13.47 0.76
CA VAL A 826 15.44 -13.12 2.09
C VAL A 826 15.31 -11.62 2.29
N GLN A 827 14.76 -11.25 3.44
CA GLN A 827 14.65 -9.86 3.89
C GLN A 827 15.44 -9.70 5.19
N VAL A 828 16.34 -8.71 5.23
CA VAL A 828 17.17 -8.41 6.41
C VAL A 828 16.93 -6.98 6.83
N GLN A 829 16.74 -6.75 8.11
CA GLN A 829 16.63 -5.41 8.67
C GLN A 829 17.59 -5.29 9.86
N SER A 830 18.38 -4.23 9.92
CA SER A 830 19.24 -3.91 11.02
C SER A 830 19.11 -2.43 11.37
N GLY A 831 19.09 -2.11 12.64
CA GLY A 831 18.95 -0.74 13.12
C GLY A 831 19.73 -0.49 14.39
N TYR A 832 20.38 0.67 14.46
CA TYR A 832 20.98 1.21 15.66
C TYR A 832 20.52 2.66 15.86
N SER A 833 20.05 2.97 17.04
CA SER A 833 19.72 4.35 17.40
C SER A 833 20.20 4.67 18.81
N ASN A 834 20.74 5.86 19.04
CA ASN A 834 21.10 6.37 20.34
C ASN A 834 21.20 7.90 20.34
N ASN A 835 20.74 8.57 21.40
CA ASN A 835 20.79 10.04 21.56
C ASN A 835 20.24 10.82 20.35
N GLY A 836 19.15 10.36 19.75
CA GLY A 836 18.52 11.03 18.62
C GLY A 836 19.20 10.81 17.26
N ILE A 837 20.33 10.10 17.21
CA ILE A 837 20.95 9.69 15.93
C ILE A 837 20.66 8.21 15.73
N GLY A 838 20.35 7.83 14.49
CA GLY A 838 20.17 6.43 14.14
C GLY A 838 20.61 6.12 12.72
N VAL A 839 20.93 4.86 12.53
CA VAL A 839 21.21 4.25 11.24
C VAL A 839 20.34 3.00 11.09
N ARG A 840 19.78 2.81 9.92
CA ARG A 840 18.99 1.64 9.56
C ARG A 840 19.45 1.11 8.21
N LEU A 841 19.60 -0.18 8.12
CA LEU A 841 19.87 -0.93 6.89
C LEU A 841 18.72 -1.90 6.67
N SER A 842 18.19 -1.93 5.45
CA SER A 842 17.27 -2.97 4.97
C SER A 842 17.85 -3.59 3.71
N GLY A 843 17.79 -4.91 3.63
CA GLY A 843 18.27 -5.66 2.48
C GLY A 843 17.21 -6.64 2.02
N ASN A 844 17.04 -6.75 0.70
CA ASN A 844 16.16 -7.72 0.06
C ASN A 844 16.99 -8.51 -0.95
N TRP A 845 16.87 -9.83 -0.90
CA TRP A 845 17.49 -10.73 -1.87
C TRP A 845 16.47 -11.73 -2.39
N GLN A 846 16.52 -11.98 -3.69
CA GLN A 846 15.73 -13.02 -4.34
C GLN A 846 16.61 -13.89 -5.24
N SER A 847 16.30 -15.19 -5.29
CA SER A 847 17.00 -16.13 -6.15
C SER A 847 16.68 -15.89 -7.63
N ALA A 848 17.63 -16.31 -8.49
CA ALA A 848 17.45 -16.28 -9.93
C ALA A 848 16.24 -17.12 -10.37
N THR A 849 15.64 -16.71 -11.52
CA THR A 849 14.57 -17.44 -12.19
C THR A 849 14.86 -17.60 -13.67
N ARG A 850 14.12 -18.46 -14.33
CA ARG A 850 14.21 -18.68 -15.77
C ARG A 850 12.82 -18.72 -16.36
N VAL A 851 12.67 -18.20 -17.57
CA VAL A 851 11.43 -18.29 -18.36
C VAL A 851 11.75 -18.96 -19.69
N ASN A 852 11.04 -20.03 -20.00
CA ASN A 852 11.16 -20.71 -21.27
C ASN A 852 10.39 -19.93 -22.33
N GLY A 853 10.99 -19.71 -23.46
CA GLY A 853 10.39 -19.03 -24.62
C GLY A 853 10.85 -19.69 -25.92
N GLY A 854 10.35 -19.19 -27.05
CA GLY A 854 10.64 -19.75 -28.37
C GLY A 854 9.81 -21.00 -28.70
N THR A 855 10.28 -21.76 -29.63
CA THR A 855 9.74 -23.08 -30.01
C THR A 855 10.68 -24.19 -29.62
N PRO A 856 10.24 -25.46 -29.56
CA PRO A 856 11.15 -26.59 -29.31
C PRO A 856 12.32 -26.65 -30.27
N ALA A 857 12.14 -26.21 -31.55
CA ALA A 857 13.18 -26.15 -32.57
C ALA A 857 14.11 -24.93 -32.39
N ASN A 858 13.68 -23.85 -31.75
CA ASN A 858 14.47 -22.65 -31.51
C ASN A 858 14.13 -22.10 -30.11
N PRO A 859 14.69 -22.68 -29.04
CA PRO A 859 14.41 -22.27 -27.68
C PRO A 859 15.01 -20.89 -27.38
N GLN A 860 14.17 -19.98 -26.85
CA GLN A 860 14.48 -18.57 -26.49
C GLN A 860 14.25 -18.36 -24.99
N ALA A 861 15.04 -19.03 -24.15
CA ALA A 861 14.88 -18.89 -22.71
C ALA A 861 15.44 -17.54 -22.22
N LEU A 862 14.73 -16.90 -21.28
CA LEU A 862 15.21 -15.75 -20.54
C LEU A 862 15.70 -16.17 -19.16
N ASN A 863 16.91 -15.75 -18.79
CA ASN A 863 17.48 -15.98 -17.47
C ASN A 863 17.47 -14.66 -16.68
N PHE A 864 16.75 -14.65 -15.60
CA PHE A 864 16.69 -13.55 -14.65
C PHE A 864 17.69 -13.82 -13.53
N GLY A 865 18.74 -13.02 -13.44
CA GLY A 865 19.75 -13.17 -12.39
C GLY A 865 19.17 -12.98 -11.00
N SER A 866 19.87 -13.44 -9.97
CA SER A 866 19.50 -13.08 -8.58
C SER A 866 19.66 -11.57 -8.37
N LEU A 867 18.80 -10.99 -7.54
CA LEU A 867 18.83 -9.56 -7.22
C LEU A 867 18.96 -9.35 -5.72
N ALA A 868 19.95 -8.54 -5.33
CA ALA A 868 20.12 -8.11 -3.96
C ALA A 868 20.11 -6.58 -3.92
N THR A 869 19.20 -5.99 -3.19
CA THR A 869 19.16 -4.54 -2.95
C THR A 869 19.36 -4.24 -1.47
N VAL A 870 20.05 -3.14 -1.18
CA VAL A 870 20.29 -2.67 0.19
C VAL A 870 19.92 -1.20 0.25
N ASP A 871 19.12 -0.84 1.24
CA ASP A 871 18.73 0.53 1.53
C ASP A 871 19.37 0.99 2.83
N LEU A 872 19.84 2.23 2.86
CA LEU A 872 20.43 2.87 4.03
C LEU A 872 19.63 4.10 4.40
N ARG A 873 19.20 4.17 5.66
CA ARG A 873 18.61 5.38 6.23
C ARG A 873 19.45 5.89 7.40
N LEU A 874 19.85 7.14 7.33
CA LEU A 874 20.46 7.90 8.42
C LEU A 874 19.44 8.92 8.90
N PHE A 875 19.28 9.07 10.21
CA PHE A 875 18.39 10.09 10.75
C PHE A 875 18.96 10.73 12.00
N ALA A 876 18.60 11.99 12.21
CA ALA A 876 18.97 12.78 13.38
C ALA A 876 17.72 13.52 13.90
N ASP A 877 17.25 13.14 15.09
CA ASP A 877 16.29 13.89 15.87
C ASP A 877 17.05 14.90 16.73
N LEU A 878 17.17 16.12 16.22
CA LEU A 878 17.95 17.19 16.83
C LEU A 878 17.34 17.63 18.16
N GLY A 879 16.04 17.36 18.37
CA GLY A 879 15.33 17.59 19.62
C GLY A 879 15.80 16.72 20.78
N GLN A 880 16.52 15.63 20.53
CA GLN A 880 17.10 14.77 21.57
C GLN A 880 18.56 15.09 21.89
N ARG A 881 19.17 16.07 21.22
CA ARG A 881 20.56 16.51 21.41
C ARG A 881 20.57 17.71 22.33
N LEU A 882 20.68 17.47 23.66
CA LEU A 882 20.63 18.54 24.66
C LEU A 882 21.70 19.60 24.44
N ASP A 883 22.90 19.21 24.01
CA ASP A 883 24.00 20.13 23.73
C ASP A 883 23.64 21.13 22.61
N LEU A 884 23.01 20.61 21.54
CA LEU A 884 22.53 21.44 20.41
C LEU A 884 21.33 22.29 20.82
N LEU A 885 20.44 21.77 21.65
CA LEU A 885 19.26 22.52 22.10
C LEU A 885 19.61 23.66 23.03
N LYS A 886 20.66 23.53 23.85
CA LYS A 886 21.18 24.64 24.69
C LYS A 886 21.72 25.78 23.83
N ALA A 887 22.46 25.45 22.75
CA ALA A 887 23.03 26.43 21.83
C ALA A 887 21.98 26.99 20.85
N HIS A 888 21.05 26.15 20.41
CA HIS A 888 20.08 26.46 19.35
C HIS A 888 18.68 25.94 19.71
N PRO A 889 17.90 26.62 20.58
CA PRO A 889 16.58 26.18 21.02
C PRO A 889 15.56 25.95 19.90
N TRP A 890 15.74 26.62 18.76
CA TRP A 890 14.87 26.47 17.59
C TRP A 890 14.96 25.08 16.91
N LEU A 891 16.01 24.29 17.19
CA LEU A 891 16.15 22.91 16.70
C LEU A 891 15.23 21.92 17.42
N ARG A 892 14.53 22.35 18.48
CA ARG A 892 13.54 21.51 19.16
C ARG A 892 12.47 21.03 18.19
N GLY A 893 12.21 19.70 18.15
CA GLY A 893 11.24 19.10 17.25
C GLY A 893 11.69 19.00 15.79
N THR A 894 12.97 19.33 15.49
CA THR A 894 13.51 19.18 14.14
C THR A 894 14.11 17.78 13.97
N ARG A 895 13.71 17.09 12.91
CA ARG A 895 14.29 15.82 12.46
C ARG A 895 14.80 15.96 11.03
N VAL A 896 15.98 15.45 10.77
CA VAL A 896 16.57 15.34 9.44
C VAL A 896 16.81 13.88 9.14
N SER A 897 16.42 13.42 7.97
CA SER A 897 16.72 12.06 7.51
C SER A 897 17.29 12.08 6.09
N LEU A 898 18.30 11.25 5.88
CA LEU A 898 18.91 10.97 4.59
C LEU A 898 18.72 9.47 4.31
N SER A 899 18.05 9.14 3.23
CA SER A 899 17.89 7.76 2.75
C SER A 899 18.59 7.59 1.42
N LEU A 900 19.27 6.45 1.27
CA LEU A 900 19.81 5.98 0.01
C LEU A 900 19.11 4.65 -0.30
N ASP A 901 18.16 4.67 -1.23
CA ASP A 901 17.51 3.45 -1.69
C ASP A 901 18.39 2.81 -2.76
N ASN A 902 18.47 1.48 -2.76
CA ASN A 902 19.33 0.71 -3.65
C ASN A 902 20.80 1.21 -3.62
N LEU A 903 21.41 1.20 -2.42
CA LEU A 903 22.75 1.76 -2.13
C LEU A 903 23.83 1.37 -3.14
N PHE A 904 23.79 0.12 -3.62
CA PHE A 904 24.78 -0.42 -4.56
C PHE A 904 24.38 -0.27 -6.03
N ASN A 905 23.22 0.39 -6.32
CA ASN A 905 22.68 0.57 -7.67
C ASN A 905 22.53 -0.75 -8.44
N GLN A 906 22.12 -1.81 -7.74
CA GLN A 906 21.89 -3.13 -8.34
C GLN A 906 20.60 -3.12 -9.15
N ARG A 907 20.61 -3.74 -10.30
CA ARG A 907 19.45 -3.89 -11.17
C ARG A 907 19.31 -5.34 -11.62
N GLN A 908 18.08 -5.76 -11.87
CA GLN A 908 17.81 -7.07 -12.42
C GLN A 908 18.53 -7.23 -13.77
N ARG A 909 19.38 -8.23 -13.87
CA ARG A 909 20.01 -8.62 -15.14
C ARG A 909 19.18 -9.71 -15.77
N VAL A 910 18.77 -9.51 -17.01
CA VAL A 910 18.04 -10.51 -17.80
C VAL A 910 18.86 -10.78 -19.06
N THR A 911 19.08 -12.05 -19.36
CA THR A 911 19.78 -12.48 -20.57
C THR A 911 18.98 -13.53 -21.31
N ASP A 912 19.07 -13.51 -22.63
CA ASP A 912 18.54 -14.55 -23.48
C ASP A 912 19.44 -15.80 -23.52
N ALA A 913 19.09 -16.78 -24.36
CA ALA A 913 19.87 -18.01 -24.54
C ALA A 913 21.30 -17.77 -25.03
N ASN A 914 21.58 -16.65 -25.70
CA ASN A 914 22.88 -16.25 -26.23
C ASN A 914 23.70 -15.41 -25.24
N GLY A 915 23.15 -15.12 -24.04
CA GLY A 915 23.78 -14.27 -23.04
C GLY A 915 23.61 -12.78 -23.32
N THR A 916 22.82 -12.37 -24.33
CA THR A 916 22.55 -10.98 -24.65
C THR A 916 21.36 -10.45 -23.84
N VAL A 917 21.30 -9.14 -23.64
CA VAL A 917 20.19 -8.49 -22.92
C VAL A 917 19.12 -8.11 -23.94
N PRO A 918 17.91 -8.69 -23.88
CA PRO A 918 16.84 -8.30 -24.76
C PRO A 918 16.44 -6.84 -24.57
N ILE A 919 16.06 -6.17 -25.66
CA ILE A 919 15.75 -4.73 -25.65
C ILE A 919 14.67 -4.38 -24.59
N GLY A 920 13.62 -5.19 -24.45
CA GLY A 920 12.55 -4.99 -23.48
C GLY A 920 12.95 -5.26 -22.02
N TYR A 921 14.12 -5.86 -21.78
CA TYR A 921 14.64 -6.21 -20.46
C TYR A 921 15.93 -5.47 -20.10
N GLN A 922 16.23 -4.37 -20.77
CA GLN A 922 17.35 -3.52 -20.39
C GLN A 922 17.17 -3.04 -18.94
N PRO A 923 18.26 -2.92 -18.14
CA PRO A 923 18.18 -2.54 -16.73
C PRO A 923 17.43 -1.22 -16.49
N GLY A 924 17.51 -0.27 -17.41
CA GLY A 924 16.79 0.99 -17.37
C GLY A 924 15.27 0.87 -17.54
N TYR A 925 14.76 -0.20 -18.14
CA TYR A 925 13.32 -0.52 -18.17
C TYR A 925 12.85 -1.15 -16.86
N LEU A 926 13.64 -2.10 -16.33
CA LEU A 926 13.24 -2.86 -15.14
C LEU A 926 13.33 -2.02 -13.86
N ASP A 927 14.33 -1.15 -13.77
CA ASP A 927 14.49 -0.18 -12.70
C ASP A 927 15.02 1.16 -13.25
N PRO A 928 14.13 2.06 -13.69
CA PRO A 928 14.53 3.34 -14.28
C PRO A 928 15.22 4.29 -13.30
N LEU A 929 14.95 4.17 -11.99
CA LEU A 929 15.53 5.06 -10.98
C LEU A 929 16.89 4.57 -10.49
N GLY A 930 17.09 3.27 -10.32
CA GLY A 930 18.27 2.71 -9.69
C GLY A 930 18.48 3.27 -8.28
N ARG A 931 19.71 3.62 -7.94
CA ARG A 931 20.02 4.25 -6.66
C ARG A 931 19.43 5.65 -6.58
N THR A 932 18.66 5.91 -5.48
CA THR A 932 18.08 7.23 -5.20
C THR A 932 18.59 7.77 -3.88
N VAL A 933 18.70 9.11 -3.81
CA VAL A 933 18.98 9.86 -2.58
C VAL A 933 17.74 10.64 -2.19
N ARG A 934 17.24 10.45 -0.97
CA ARG A 934 16.10 11.17 -0.40
C ARG A 934 16.55 11.94 0.84
N LEU A 935 16.30 13.25 0.86
CA LEU A 935 16.48 14.12 2.02
C LEU A 935 15.10 14.55 2.53
N SER A 936 14.84 14.37 3.82
CA SER A 936 13.65 14.89 4.49
C SER A 936 14.07 15.78 5.66
N ILE A 937 13.41 16.92 5.78
CA ILE A 937 13.54 17.84 6.91
C ILE A 937 12.14 18.08 7.46
N ARG A 938 11.91 17.64 8.69
CA ARG A 938 10.64 17.79 9.40
C ARG A 938 10.81 18.69 10.62
N LYS A 939 9.86 19.59 10.81
CA LYS A 939 9.77 20.48 11.96
C LYS A 939 8.44 20.25 12.70
N LEU A 940 8.52 19.88 13.95
CA LEU A 940 7.39 19.73 14.85
C LEU A 940 7.33 20.91 15.81
N PHE A 941 6.21 21.62 15.82
CA PHE A 941 5.90 22.71 16.74
C PHE A 941 4.95 22.18 17.82
N PHE A 942 5.24 22.48 19.09
CA PHE A 942 4.52 21.98 20.26
C PHE A 942 3.61 23.05 20.89
#